data_cbeb54ef4404ec83e1f44abe77e02e1d
#
_entry.id   cbeb54ef4404ec83e1f44abe77e02e1d
#
_cell.length_a   1.000
_cell.length_b   1.000
_cell.length_c   1.000
_cell.angle_alpha   90.00
_cell.angle_beta   90.00
_cell.angle_gamma   90.00
#
_symmetry.space_group_name_H-M   'P 1'
#
loop_
_entity.id
_entity.type
_entity.pdbx_description
1 polymer ?
#
loop_
_entity_poly.entity_id
_entity_poly.type
_entity_poly.pdbx_seq_one_letter_code
_entity_poly.pdbx_strand_id
1 'polypeptide(L)'
;MSDDNKCPVTGADHKHTHSSGTSNRDWWPNQLNLKVLHQNSALSNPMDSAFNYAEEFKKFDLKALKQDLYALMTDSQDWWPADFGHYGPFFIRMAWHSAGTYRIGDGRGGAGSGTQRFAPLNSWPDNANLDKARRLLWPIKQKYGNKISWADLIVLTGNCALESMGFKTFGFGGGRADIWEPEGDIYWGKEIEWLGDKRYSGDRDLENPLAAVQMGLIYVNPQGPNSNPDPLAAARDIRETFARMAMNDEETVALIAGGHTFGKTHGAGDASLVGPEPEAAGIEEQGLGWRGNYGTGKGGDTITSGLEVTWTTTPTKWSSNFLWNLFGYEWELTKSPAGAHQWTPKNGAAAGTVPDAHDPSKHHAPSMLTTDLALRFDPAYEKMSRRFYENPDQFADAFARAWFKLTHRDMGPRVRYLGPELPAEELIWQDPVPAAPRELISAADIAALKAKILASGLSIPELVSTAWASASTFRGSDKRGGANGARIRLAPQKDWEVNQPAQLQTVLQKLEGIQKSFNGAQSGGKTVSLADLIVLGGCAGVEQAAKNAGHNVTVPFTPGRTDASQAQTDVESFAVLEPVADGFRNYLKTKFSVSAEELLIDRAQLLTLTAPEMTALIGGLRVLNANVGKSQHGVFTKRPEALTNDFFVNLLDMGTSWKASAENAEVFEGRDRATGALQWTGTRVDLVFGSNSQLRALAEVYGCQDSGEKFAHDFVAAWNKVMNLDRFDLA
;
A
#
# COMPACT_ATOMS: atom_id res chain seq x y z
N MET A 1 -10.69 45.33 25.88
CA MET A 1 -9.82 44.61 24.95
C MET A 1 -9.05 43.64 25.79
N SER A 2 -9.40 42.38 25.72
CA SER A 2 -8.83 41.33 26.55
C SER A 2 -7.40 41.01 26.13
N ASP A 3 -6.52 40.80 27.09
CA ASP A 3 -5.09 40.49 27.01
C ASP A 3 -4.84 39.04 26.50
N ASP A 4 -5.62 38.59 25.52
CA ASP A 4 -5.67 37.16 25.08
C ASP A 4 -4.53 36.73 24.14
N ASN A 5 -3.52 37.60 23.92
CA ASN A 5 -2.40 37.33 23.00
C ASN A 5 -1.07 36.98 23.69
N LYS A 6 -1.07 36.68 24.98
CA LYS A 6 0.15 36.28 25.69
C LYS A 6 0.23 34.78 25.89
N CYS A 7 1.39 34.19 25.61
CA CYS A 7 1.66 32.79 25.93
C CYS A 7 1.45 32.56 27.44
N PRO A 8 0.58 31.64 27.85
CA PRO A 8 0.32 31.38 29.27
C PRO A 8 1.55 30.84 30.05
N VAL A 9 2.54 30.33 29.34
CA VAL A 9 3.77 29.78 29.94
C VAL A 9 4.92 30.80 30.00
N THR A 10 5.09 31.64 28.95
CA THR A 10 6.24 32.57 28.85
C THR A 10 5.84 34.04 29.00
N GLY A 11 4.55 34.39 28.93
CA GLY A 11 4.08 35.77 28.94
C GLY A 11 4.54 36.61 27.74
N ALA A 12 5.11 35.98 26.71
CA ALA A 12 5.59 36.65 25.52
C ALA A 12 4.46 36.90 24.51
N ASP A 13 4.48 38.06 23.86
CA ASP A 13 3.56 38.35 22.74
C ASP A 13 3.91 37.47 21.54
N HIS A 14 2.96 36.64 21.08
CA HIS A 14 3.10 35.90 19.83
C HIS A 14 2.92 36.83 18.63
N LYS A 15 4.00 37.09 17.90
CA LYS A 15 3.92 37.74 16.60
C LYS A 15 3.63 36.68 15.53
N HIS A 16 2.40 36.69 15.01
CA HIS A 16 2.06 35.84 13.88
C HIS A 16 2.84 36.29 12.64
N THR A 17 3.41 35.32 11.95
CA THR A 17 3.98 35.54 10.62
C THR A 17 3.00 34.99 9.56
N HIS A 18 3.16 35.42 8.31
CA HIS A 18 2.30 34.92 7.21
C HIS A 18 2.37 33.40 6.99
N SER A 19 3.40 32.74 7.50
CA SER A 19 3.58 31.29 7.40
C SER A 19 2.72 30.48 8.38
N SER A 20 2.11 31.12 9.39
CA SER A 20 1.28 30.45 10.42
C SER A 20 -0.23 30.73 10.24
N GLY A 21 -0.67 31.15 9.06
CA GLY A 21 -2.10 31.35 8.73
C GLY A 21 -2.89 30.04 8.68
N THR A 22 -4.18 30.13 8.95
CA THR A 22 -5.11 29.02 8.76
C THR A 22 -5.23 28.64 7.28
N SER A 23 -5.34 27.33 7.02
CA SER A 23 -5.56 26.77 5.69
C SER A 23 -7.06 26.66 5.37
N ASN A 24 -7.40 26.42 4.10
CA ASN A 24 -8.78 26.15 3.71
C ASN A 24 -9.39 24.98 4.48
N ARG A 25 -8.58 23.97 4.86
CA ARG A 25 -9.04 22.82 5.63
C ARG A 25 -9.47 23.19 7.05
N ASP A 26 -8.88 24.21 7.64
CA ASP A 26 -9.28 24.70 8.97
C ASP A 26 -10.65 25.38 8.93
N TRP A 27 -11.01 26.01 7.81
CA TRP A 27 -12.30 26.63 7.59
C TRP A 27 -13.37 25.65 7.10
N TRP A 28 -12.99 24.74 6.20
CA TRP A 28 -13.88 23.74 5.59
C TRP A 28 -13.26 22.34 5.69
N PRO A 29 -13.36 21.67 6.85
CA PRO A 29 -12.66 20.40 7.10
C PRO A 29 -13.16 19.26 6.21
N ASN A 30 -14.38 19.35 5.68
CA ASN A 30 -14.99 18.35 4.79
C ASN A 30 -14.72 18.61 3.30
N GLN A 31 -13.85 19.56 2.97
CA GLN A 31 -13.48 19.81 1.57
C GLN A 31 -12.63 18.65 1.03
N LEU A 32 -12.84 18.32 -0.27
CA LEU A 32 -12.07 17.28 -0.96
C LEU A 32 -10.56 17.51 -0.90
N ASN A 33 -9.81 16.46 -0.55
CA ASN A 33 -8.35 16.53 -0.47
C ASN A 33 -7.71 16.23 -1.84
N LEU A 34 -7.71 17.22 -2.74
CA LEU A 34 -7.06 17.08 -4.04
C LEU A 34 -5.54 17.10 -3.98
N LYS A 35 -4.93 17.48 -2.84
CA LYS A 35 -3.47 17.52 -2.68
C LYS A 35 -2.83 16.14 -2.83
N VAL A 36 -3.54 15.08 -2.47
CA VAL A 36 -3.04 13.70 -2.61
C VAL A 36 -2.75 13.31 -4.06
N LEU A 37 -3.36 13.99 -5.05
CA LEU A 37 -3.11 13.78 -6.46
C LEU A 37 -1.81 14.44 -6.97
N HIS A 38 -1.16 15.25 -6.13
CA HIS A 38 0.10 15.93 -6.43
C HIS A 38 1.23 15.55 -5.46
N GLN A 39 1.00 14.53 -4.65
CA GLN A 39 1.95 14.00 -3.70
C GLN A 39 3.18 13.44 -4.44
N ASN A 40 4.36 13.56 -3.82
CA ASN A 40 5.63 13.12 -4.42
C ASN A 40 5.91 13.76 -5.79
N SER A 41 5.52 15.02 -5.98
CA SER A 41 5.79 15.75 -7.21
C SER A 41 7.29 15.99 -7.42
N ALA A 42 7.67 16.31 -8.66
CA ALA A 42 9.06 16.70 -8.95
C ALA A 42 9.54 17.92 -8.16
N LEU A 43 8.61 18.75 -7.63
CA LEU A 43 8.96 19.92 -6.82
C LEU A 43 9.42 19.56 -5.40
N SER A 44 8.95 18.43 -4.85
CA SER A 44 9.36 17.93 -3.53
C SER A 44 10.52 16.93 -3.60
N ASN A 45 10.88 16.47 -4.79
CA ASN A 45 11.96 15.51 -5.00
C ASN A 45 13.31 16.24 -5.06
N PRO A 46 14.25 15.98 -4.12
CA PRO A 46 15.57 16.61 -4.11
C PRO A 46 16.54 16.01 -5.13
N MET A 47 16.14 14.92 -5.82
CA MET A 47 16.97 14.24 -6.81
C MET A 47 16.79 14.87 -8.19
N ASP A 48 17.86 14.86 -9.00
CA ASP A 48 17.79 15.33 -10.37
C ASP A 48 16.74 14.55 -11.19
N SER A 49 16.13 15.20 -12.18
CA SER A 49 15.14 14.56 -13.09
C SER A 49 15.68 13.36 -13.86
N ALA A 50 17.01 13.28 -14.02
CA ALA A 50 17.70 12.15 -14.66
C ALA A 50 18.06 11.03 -13.66
N PHE A 51 17.79 11.21 -12.37
CA PHE A 51 18.10 10.20 -11.36
C PHE A 51 17.22 8.97 -11.54
N ASN A 52 17.85 7.80 -11.69
CA ASN A 52 17.18 6.52 -11.75
C ASN A 52 17.76 5.59 -10.68
N TYR A 53 16.96 5.31 -9.65
CA TYR A 53 17.41 4.50 -8.53
C TYR A 53 17.81 3.08 -8.94
N ALA A 54 17.11 2.47 -9.90
CA ALA A 54 17.46 1.12 -10.37
C ALA A 54 18.85 1.09 -11.01
N GLU A 55 19.24 2.15 -11.73
CA GLU A 55 20.58 2.27 -12.31
C GLU A 55 21.64 2.60 -11.23
N GLU A 56 21.30 3.38 -10.22
CA GLU A 56 22.20 3.64 -9.09
C GLU A 56 22.44 2.37 -8.27
N PHE A 57 21.38 1.58 -8.01
CA PHE A 57 21.49 0.33 -7.26
C PHE A 57 22.48 -0.66 -7.92
N LYS A 58 22.57 -0.68 -9.24
CA LYS A 58 23.52 -1.57 -9.98
C LYS A 58 24.98 -1.17 -9.82
N LYS A 59 25.27 0.04 -9.31
CA LYS A 59 26.65 0.60 -9.26
C LYS A 59 27.42 0.28 -7.98
N PHE A 60 26.84 -0.41 -7.01
CA PHE A 60 27.55 -0.74 -5.77
C PHE A 60 27.68 -2.24 -5.56
N ASP A 61 28.64 -2.60 -4.70
CA ASP A 61 28.88 -3.98 -4.30
C ASP A 61 27.99 -4.33 -3.09
N LEU A 62 26.91 -5.09 -3.34
CA LEU A 62 25.99 -5.58 -2.31
C LEU A 62 26.73 -6.41 -1.24
N LYS A 63 27.74 -7.19 -1.64
CA LYS A 63 28.52 -8.01 -0.69
C LYS A 63 29.32 -7.12 0.27
N ALA A 64 29.91 -6.04 -0.23
CA ALA A 64 30.63 -5.10 0.61
C ALA A 64 29.68 -4.39 1.59
N LEU A 65 28.50 -3.98 1.14
CA LEU A 65 27.48 -3.41 2.02
C LEU A 65 27.06 -4.40 3.12
N LYS A 66 26.81 -5.67 2.78
CA LYS A 66 26.46 -6.72 3.77
C LYS A 66 27.58 -6.92 4.79
N GLN A 67 28.86 -6.85 4.40
CA GLN A 67 29.98 -6.93 5.35
C GLN A 67 29.99 -5.76 6.35
N ASP A 68 29.71 -4.53 5.89
CA ASP A 68 29.58 -3.38 6.79
C ASP A 68 28.39 -3.55 7.75
N LEU A 69 27.27 -4.08 7.27
CA LEU A 69 26.09 -4.38 8.10
C LEU A 69 26.37 -5.47 9.13
N TYR A 70 27.09 -6.54 8.75
CA TYR A 70 27.48 -7.60 9.70
C TYR A 70 28.44 -7.07 10.78
N ALA A 71 29.37 -6.17 10.41
CA ALA A 71 30.25 -5.54 11.39
C ALA A 71 29.46 -4.70 12.38
N LEU A 72 28.47 -3.93 11.91
CA LEU A 72 27.62 -3.11 12.76
C LEU A 72 26.83 -3.95 13.79
N MET A 73 26.43 -5.19 13.47
CA MET A 73 25.61 -6.01 14.38
C MET A 73 26.21 -6.17 15.78
N THR A 74 27.52 -6.21 15.89
CA THR A 74 28.24 -6.41 17.18
C THR A 74 29.08 -5.18 17.62
N ASP A 75 29.01 -4.08 16.90
CA ASP A 75 29.66 -2.81 17.24
C ASP A 75 28.77 -1.98 18.18
N SER A 76 28.66 -2.44 19.43
CA SER A 76 27.79 -1.81 20.43
C SER A 76 28.26 -0.41 20.80
N GLN A 77 27.37 0.58 20.68
CA GLN A 77 27.65 1.99 20.93
C GLN A 77 27.25 2.40 22.35
N ASP A 78 28.08 3.13 23.04
CA ASP A 78 27.84 3.60 24.43
C ASP A 78 26.58 4.48 24.54
N TRP A 79 26.22 5.21 23.48
CA TRP A 79 25.05 6.06 23.48
C TRP A 79 23.73 5.26 23.35
N TRP A 80 23.78 4.05 22.78
CA TRP A 80 22.67 3.09 22.67
C TRP A 80 23.22 1.66 22.68
N PRO A 81 23.48 1.06 23.86
CA PRO A 81 24.08 -0.26 23.96
C PRO A 81 23.19 -1.37 23.36
N ALA A 82 23.84 -2.34 22.69
CA ALA A 82 23.15 -3.47 22.11
C ALA A 82 22.75 -4.48 23.19
N ASP A 83 21.49 -4.95 23.15
CA ASP A 83 21.02 -6.06 23.97
C ASP A 83 21.80 -7.32 23.64
N PHE A 84 22.25 -8.03 24.65
CA PHE A 84 23.07 -9.26 24.49
C PHE A 84 24.33 -9.04 23.63
N GLY A 85 24.79 -7.80 23.48
CA GLY A 85 25.92 -7.41 22.64
C GLY A 85 25.68 -7.51 21.13
N HIS A 86 24.41 -7.55 20.67
CA HIS A 86 24.07 -7.74 19.26
C HIS A 86 22.83 -6.92 18.84
N TYR A 87 22.97 -6.01 17.88
CA TYR A 87 21.85 -5.20 17.36
C TYR A 87 20.85 -5.96 16.47
N GLY A 88 21.14 -7.20 16.10
CA GLY A 88 20.29 -7.96 15.18
C GLY A 88 18.80 -7.95 15.52
N PRO A 89 18.38 -8.29 16.75
CA PRO A 89 16.97 -8.26 17.13
C PRO A 89 16.33 -6.87 16.96
N PHE A 90 17.07 -5.81 17.25
CA PHE A 90 16.64 -4.43 17.08
C PHE A 90 16.44 -4.05 15.62
N PHE A 91 17.32 -4.51 14.72
CA PHE A 91 17.19 -4.29 13.29
C PHE A 91 16.12 -5.18 12.64
N ILE A 92 15.89 -6.40 13.13
CA ILE A 92 14.74 -7.22 12.72
C ILE A 92 13.44 -6.46 13.03
N ARG A 93 13.29 -5.93 14.24
CA ARG A 93 12.13 -5.14 14.62
C ARG A 93 11.96 -3.90 13.72
N MET A 94 13.03 -3.18 13.41
CA MET A 94 12.99 -2.03 12.51
C MET A 94 12.47 -2.42 11.12
N ALA A 95 12.99 -3.48 10.51
CA ALA A 95 12.57 -3.95 9.19
C ALA A 95 11.13 -4.48 9.20
N TRP A 96 10.76 -5.24 10.24
CA TRP A 96 9.38 -5.71 10.42
C TRP A 96 8.39 -4.54 10.52
N HIS A 97 8.68 -3.56 11.37
CA HIS A 97 7.81 -2.40 11.59
C HIS A 97 7.78 -1.44 10.39
N SER A 98 8.79 -1.45 9.53
CA SER A 98 8.73 -0.77 8.24
C SER A 98 7.76 -1.48 7.28
N ALA A 99 7.79 -2.81 7.23
CA ALA A 99 6.98 -3.62 6.32
C ALA A 99 5.56 -3.90 6.84
N GLY A 100 5.38 -3.96 8.15
CA GLY A 100 4.14 -4.37 8.81
C GLY A 100 2.99 -3.37 8.74
N THR A 101 3.23 -2.18 8.21
CA THR A 101 2.20 -1.18 7.94
C THR A 101 1.40 -1.45 6.66
N TYR A 102 1.82 -2.41 5.83
CA TYR A 102 1.12 -2.78 4.60
C TYR A 102 -0.29 -3.29 4.89
N ARG A 103 -1.23 -2.86 4.06
CA ARG A 103 -2.61 -3.32 4.10
C ARG A 103 -3.10 -3.73 2.72
N ILE A 104 -3.62 -4.95 2.62
CA ILE A 104 -4.00 -5.55 1.34
C ILE A 104 -5.20 -4.84 0.70
N GLY A 105 -6.08 -4.22 1.50
CA GLY A 105 -7.32 -3.61 1.03
C GLY A 105 -7.11 -2.49 0.00
N ASP A 106 -6.08 -1.65 0.19
CA ASP A 106 -5.73 -0.56 -0.72
C ASP A 106 -4.25 -0.59 -1.15
N GLY A 107 -3.47 -1.56 -0.67
CA GLY A 107 -2.05 -1.70 -1.00
C GLY A 107 -1.12 -0.65 -0.41
N ARG A 108 -1.64 0.23 0.46
CA ARG A 108 -0.86 1.29 1.10
C ARG A 108 -0.06 0.77 2.30
N GLY A 109 0.85 1.59 2.80
CA GLY A 109 1.83 1.18 3.80
C GLY A 109 2.94 0.30 3.23
N GLY A 110 3.67 -0.39 4.10
CA GLY A 110 4.76 -1.28 3.71
C GLY A 110 6.13 -0.62 3.68
N ALA A 111 7.12 -1.39 3.23
CA ALA A 111 8.52 -1.00 3.23
C ALA A 111 8.96 -0.26 1.95
N GLY A 112 8.06 -0.13 0.94
CA GLY A 112 8.39 0.19 -0.44
C GLY A 112 9.01 1.57 -0.69
N SER A 113 8.93 2.51 0.26
CA SER A 113 9.34 3.90 0.07
C SER A 113 10.05 4.54 1.28
N GLY A 114 10.37 3.74 2.32
CA GLY A 114 11.13 4.21 3.49
C GLY A 114 10.35 5.16 4.40
N THR A 115 9.03 5.03 4.46
CA THR A 115 8.11 5.93 5.17
C THR A 115 8.24 5.92 6.69
N GLN A 116 8.86 4.89 7.28
CA GLN A 116 9.16 4.87 8.72
C GLN A 116 9.99 6.08 9.18
N ARG A 117 10.60 6.83 8.25
CA ARG A 117 11.34 8.08 8.54
C ARG A 117 10.43 9.26 8.86
N PHE A 118 9.15 9.20 8.50
CA PHE A 118 8.23 10.32 8.51
C PHE A 118 7.08 10.12 9.50
N ALA A 119 6.49 11.24 9.94
CA ALA A 119 5.23 11.21 10.68
C ALA A 119 4.10 10.56 9.84
N PRO A 120 3.15 9.85 10.47
CA PRO A 120 3.10 9.59 11.92
C PRO A 120 3.95 8.38 12.36
N LEU A 121 4.48 7.59 11.40
CA LEU A 121 5.11 6.29 11.66
C LEU A 121 6.35 6.39 12.55
N ASN A 122 7.19 7.43 12.34
CA ASN A 122 8.39 7.65 13.15
C ASN A 122 8.08 7.91 14.63
N SER A 123 6.84 8.26 14.95
CA SER A 123 6.38 8.66 16.29
C SER A 123 5.30 7.76 16.88
N TRP A 124 4.94 6.66 16.22
CA TRP A 124 4.03 5.69 16.80
C TRP A 124 4.64 5.02 18.03
N PRO A 125 3.85 4.78 19.12
CA PRO A 125 4.34 4.12 20.34
C PRO A 125 4.98 2.76 20.08
N ASP A 126 4.44 1.99 19.13
CA ASP A 126 5.00 0.68 18.75
C ASP A 126 6.34 0.80 18.01
N ASN A 127 6.68 1.97 17.51
CA ASN A 127 7.97 2.29 16.91
C ASN A 127 8.96 2.92 17.90
N ALA A 128 8.66 2.91 19.20
CA ALA A 128 9.52 3.48 20.22
C ALA A 128 10.96 2.98 20.07
N ASN A 129 11.90 3.92 20.11
CA ASN A 129 13.33 3.72 19.97
C ASN A 129 13.84 3.27 18.57
N LEU A 130 12.99 3.05 17.55
CA LEU A 130 13.45 2.75 16.19
C LEU A 130 14.14 3.95 15.49
N ASP A 131 13.97 5.15 15.99
CA ASP A 131 14.76 6.32 15.62
C ASP A 131 16.26 6.09 15.88
N LYS A 132 16.63 5.40 16.98
CA LYS A 132 18.01 4.99 17.30
C LYS A 132 18.51 3.94 16.32
N ALA A 133 17.67 2.97 15.93
CA ALA A 133 18.04 1.97 14.93
C ALA A 133 18.42 2.64 13.59
N ARG A 134 17.60 3.58 13.12
CA ARG A 134 17.93 4.35 11.90
C ARG A 134 19.19 5.21 12.08
N ARG A 135 19.40 5.78 13.26
CA ARG A 135 20.62 6.58 13.55
C ARG A 135 21.89 5.72 13.53
N LEU A 136 21.83 4.47 14.03
CA LEU A 136 22.93 3.50 13.93
C LEU A 136 23.31 3.16 12.49
N LEU A 137 22.34 3.18 11.56
CA LEU A 137 22.58 2.94 10.13
C LEU A 137 23.16 4.14 9.38
N TRP A 138 23.13 5.36 9.96
CA TRP A 138 23.53 6.57 9.25
C TRP A 138 24.97 6.50 8.68
N PRO A 139 25.99 6.02 9.38
CA PRO A 139 27.35 5.91 8.81
C PRO A 139 27.41 5.03 7.55
N ILE A 140 26.62 3.95 7.51
CA ILE A 140 26.51 3.08 6.33
C ILE A 140 25.77 3.79 5.21
N LYS A 141 24.61 4.39 5.50
CA LYS A 141 23.86 5.18 4.51
C LYS A 141 24.72 6.30 3.92
N GLN A 142 25.50 7.00 4.75
CA GLN A 142 26.42 8.04 4.32
C GLN A 142 27.51 7.49 3.40
N LYS A 143 28.07 6.32 3.68
CA LYS A 143 29.12 5.67 2.88
C LYS A 143 28.62 5.28 1.48
N TYR A 144 27.42 4.74 1.39
CA TYR A 144 26.87 4.25 0.12
C TYR A 144 26.01 5.29 -0.63
N GLY A 145 25.56 6.33 0.03
CA GLY A 145 24.86 7.48 -0.55
C GLY A 145 23.58 7.07 -1.29
N ASN A 146 23.42 7.61 -2.49
CA ASN A 146 22.22 7.40 -3.31
C ASN A 146 22.16 6.04 -4.00
N LYS A 147 23.21 5.22 -3.90
CA LYS A 147 23.26 3.86 -4.45
C LYS A 147 22.38 2.88 -3.68
N ILE A 148 22.04 3.20 -2.46
CA ILE A 148 21.08 2.43 -1.65
C ILE A 148 20.05 3.40 -1.04
N SER A 149 18.76 3.14 -1.26
CA SER A 149 17.67 3.87 -0.61
C SER A 149 17.60 3.53 0.88
N TRP A 150 16.94 4.36 1.68
CA TRP A 150 16.57 3.99 3.04
C TRP A 150 15.63 2.79 3.07
N ALA A 151 14.69 2.73 2.14
CA ALA A 151 13.74 1.64 2.02
C ALA A 151 14.46 0.29 1.86
N ASP A 152 15.38 0.19 0.90
CA ASP A 152 16.16 -1.04 0.69
C ASP A 152 17.15 -1.31 1.83
N LEU A 153 17.79 -0.28 2.37
CA LEU A 153 18.73 -0.43 3.48
C LEU A 153 18.07 -0.99 4.74
N ILE A 154 16.87 -0.52 5.10
CA ILE A 154 16.13 -1.01 6.26
C ILE A 154 15.79 -2.50 6.11
N VAL A 155 15.27 -2.92 4.95
CA VAL A 155 14.93 -4.32 4.69
C VAL A 155 16.18 -5.21 4.64
N LEU A 156 17.22 -4.77 3.92
CA LEU A 156 18.48 -5.51 3.84
C LEU A 156 19.13 -5.68 5.21
N THR A 157 19.06 -4.66 6.06
CA THR A 157 19.59 -4.73 7.42
C THR A 157 18.85 -5.79 8.25
N GLY A 158 17.53 -5.92 8.10
CA GLY A 158 16.76 -7.01 8.72
C GLY A 158 17.21 -8.39 8.26
N ASN A 159 17.47 -8.57 6.96
CA ASN A 159 18.02 -9.82 6.42
C ASN A 159 19.42 -10.12 6.99
N CYS A 160 20.32 -9.14 6.95
CA CYS A 160 21.67 -9.29 7.51
C CYS A 160 21.64 -9.60 9.02
N ALA A 161 20.67 -9.05 9.74
CA ALA A 161 20.48 -9.35 11.16
C ALA A 161 20.12 -10.82 11.37
N LEU A 162 19.14 -11.34 10.63
CA LEU A 162 18.75 -12.76 10.66
C LEU A 162 19.94 -13.66 10.30
N GLU A 163 20.64 -13.35 9.23
CA GLU A 163 21.79 -14.14 8.73
C GLU A 163 22.95 -14.15 9.73
N SER A 164 23.25 -13.01 10.36
CA SER A 164 24.32 -12.91 11.37
C SER A 164 24.07 -13.73 12.62
N MET A 165 22.79 -14.04 12.89
CA MET A 165 22.37 -14.88 14.00
C MET A 165 22.10 -16.34 13.58
N GLY A 166 22.54 -16.72 12.38
CA GLY A 166 22.54 -18.10 11.89
C GLY A 166 21.26 -18.55 11.16
N PHE A 167 20.35 -17.62 10.83
CA PHE A 167 19.18 -17.94 10.03
C PHE A 167 19.46 -17.73 8.53
N LYS A 168 19.01 -18.67 7.70
CA LYS A 168 19.12 -18.57 6.25
C LYS A 168 17.85 -17.90 5.70
N THR A 169 17.96 -16.66 5.22
CA THR A 169 16.85 -15.96 4.59
C THR A 169 16.48 -16.57 3.23
N PHE A 170 15.25 -16.35 2.78
CA PHE A 170 14.79 -16.82 1.46
C PHE A 170 15.45 -16.06 0.30
N GLY A 171 15.82 -14.80 0.53
CA GLY A 171 16.50 -13.94 -0.42
C GLY A 171 16.23 -12.46 -0.17
N PHE A 172 16.70 -11.62 -1.11
CA PHE A 172 16.52 -10.18 -1.08
C PHE A 172 16.38 -9.62 -2.50
N GLY A 173 15.36 -8.82 -2.71
CA GLY A 173 15.18 -7.97 -3.89
C GLY A 173 15.24 -6.50 -3.48
N GLY A 174 16.17 -5.75 -4.09
CA GLY A 174 16.20 -4.28 -4.02
C GLY A 174 15.26 -3.66 -5.05
N GLY A 175 15.27 -2.33 -5.14
CA GLY A 175 14.47 -1.58 -6.12
C GLY A 175 13.41 -0.69 -5.50
N ARG A 176 13.38 -0.55 -4.17
CA ARG A 176 12.50 0.39 -3.44
C ARG A 176 13.11 1.77 -3.49
N ALA A 177 12.49 2.68 -4.22
CA ALA A 177 12.92 4.08 -4.24
C ALA A 177 12.37 4.85 -3.04
N ASP A 178 13.20 5.74 -2.46
CA ASP A 178 12.78 6.62 -1.37
C ASP A 178 11.78 7.68 -1.85
N ILE A 179 10.86 8.06 -0.97
CA ILE A 179 10.08 9.30 -1.07
C ILE A 179 10.64 10.34 -0.08
N TRP A 180 10.22 11.61 -0.26
CA TRP A 180 10.81 12.76 0.43
C TRP A 180 9.81 13.57 1.25
N GLU A 181 8.60 13.07 1.38
CA GLU A 181 7.53 13.68 2.17
C GLU A 181 6.64 12.62 2.82
N PRO A 182 5.93 12.93 3.92
CA PRO A 182 4.97 12.01 4.53
C PRO A 182 3.86 11.61 3.55
N GLU A 183 3.36 10.39 3.68
CA GLU A 183 2.22 9.89 2.90
C GLU A 183 0.92 10.55 3.39
N GLY A 184 0.40 11.49 2.60
CA GLY A 184 -0.85 12.21 2.88
C GLY A 184 -2.12 11.49 2.43
N ASP A 185 -1.98 10.39 1.68
CA ASP A 185 -3.07 9.60 1.11
C ASP A 185 -3.49 8.43 1.98
N ILE A 186 -2.79 8.15 3.09
CA ILE A 186 -3.10 7.03 3.97
C ILE A 186 -4.02 7.47 5.10
N TYR A 187 -5.20 6.85 5.15
CA TYR A 187 -6.11 6.96 6.29
C TYR A 187 -5.73 5.93 7.36
N TRP A 188 -5.27 6.42 8.50
CA TRP A 188 -4.85 5.57 9.63
C TRP A 188 -5.95 5.33 10.67
N GLY A 189 -7.15 5.81 10.44
CA GLY A 189 -8.27 5.74 11.37
C GLY A 189 -8.47 7.05 12.17
N LYS A 190 -9.64 7.17 12.79
CA LYS A 190 -9.98 8.27 13.70
C LYS A 190 -9.58 7.87 15.10
N GLU A 191 -8.50 8.44 15.60
CA GLU A 191 -8.00 8.17 16.96
C GLU A 191 -7.79 9.48 17.71
N ILE A 192 -8.17 9.48 18.97
CA ILE A 192 -7.94 10.59 19.90
C ILE A 192 -6.97 10.21 21.01
N GLU A 193 -6.64 8.93 21.13
CA GLU A 193 -5.74 8.37 22.13
C GLU A 193 -4.88 7.28 21.47
N TRP A 194 -3.59 7.27 21.78
CA TRP A 194 -2.69 6.21 21.37
C TRP A 194 -3.09 4.87 22.02
N LEU A 195 -3.02 3.80 21.25
CA LEU A 195 -3.30 2.45 21.67
C LEU A 195 -4.73 2.24 22.23
N GLY A 196 -5.63 3.17 21.95
CA GLY A 196 -7.05 3.05 22.32
C GLY A 196 -7.78 2.04 21.45
N ASP A 197 -8.66 1.25 22.07
CA ASP A 197 -9.42 0.17 21.42
C ASP A 197 -10.80 0.66 20.90
N LYS A 198 -10.88 1.93 20.49
CA LYS A 198 -12.14 2.61 20.12
C LYS A 198 -12.48 2.56 18.64
N ARG A 199 -11.65 1.95 17.81
CA ARG A 199 -11.86 1.89 16.36
C ARG A 199 -12.76 0.75 15.89
N TYR A 200 -13.19 -0.12 16.78
CA TYR A 200 -14.13 -1.20 16.49
C TYR A 200 -15.57 -0.76 16.59
N SER A 201 -16.42 -1.32 15.73
CA SER A 201 -17.87 -1.29 15.85
C SER A 201 -18.42 -2.70 16.10
N GLY A 202 -19.65 -2.81 16.59
CA GLY A 202 -20.30 -4.10 16.82
C GLY A 202 -19.45 -5.06 17.68
N ASP A 203 -19.32 -6.30 17.22
CA ASP A 203 -18.49 -7.34 17.84
C ASP A 203 -17.06 -7.32 17.25
N ARG A 204 -16.34 -6.22 17.48
CA ARG A 204 -14.97 -5.97 17.00
C ARG A 204 -14.84 -5.98 15.47
N ASP A 205 -15.75 -5.28 14.80
CA ASP A 205 -15.63 -5.06 13.35
C ASP A 205 -14.71 -3.87 13.08
N LEU A 206 -13.61 -4.11 12.39
CA LEU A 206 -12.64 -3.09 12.00
C LEU A 206 -13.00 -2.49 10.64
N GLU A 207 -13.09 -1.16 10.57
CA GLU A 207 -13.36 -0.44 9.33
C GLU A 207 -12.31 -0.74 8.25
N ASN A 208 -12.75 -0.94 6.99
CA ASN A 208 -11.84 -0.96 5.86
C ASN A 208 -11.41 0.46 5.50
N PRO A 209 -10.14 0.70 5.11
CA PRO A 209 -9.08 -0.28 4.82
C PRO A 209 -8.09 -0.52 5.98
N LEU A 210 -8.44 -0.15 7.21
CA LEU A 210 -7.53 -0.29 8.36
C LEU A 210 -7.01 -1.73 8.52
N ALA A 211 -5.73 -1.89 8.87
CA ALA A 211 -5.11 -3.19 9.12
C ALA A 211 -4.80 -3.39 10.60
N ALA A 212 -4.20 -2.41 11.27
CA ALA A 212 -3.90 -2.50 12.69
C ALA A 212 -5.16 -2.31 13.53
N VAL A 213 -5.29 -3.11 14.57
CA VAL A 213 -6.43 -3.09 15.49
C VAL A 213 -6.45 -1.87 16.41
N GLN A 214 -5.31 -1.21 16.59
CA GLN A 214 -5.18 0.01 17.38
C GLN A 214 -4.29 1.02 16.66
N MET A 215 -4.58 2.30 16.83
CA MET A 215 -3.72 3.38 16.34
C MET A 215 -2.35 3.30 17.02
N GLY A 216 -1.29 3.46 16.23
CA GLY A 216 0.07 3.41 16.74
C GLY A 216 0.62 2.02 17.00
N LEU A 217 -0.14 0.95 16.74
CA LEU A 217 0.33 -0.42 16.65
C LEU A 217 0.53 -0.84 15.20
N ILE A 218 1.55 -1.65 14.97
CA ILE A 218 1.79 -2.26 13.65
C ILE A 218 0.89 -3.49 13.46
N TYR A 219 0.55 -4.18 14.56
CA TYR A 219 -0.25 -5.40 14.54
C TYR A 219 -1.29 -5.44 15.68
N VAL A 220 -1.01 -6.01 16.84
CA VAL A 220 -1.99 -6.23 17.93
C VAL A 220 -1.43 -5.86 19.29
N ASN A 221 -2.31 -5.62 20.27
CA ASN A 221 -1.90 -5.40 21.64
C ASN A 221 -1.32 -6.70 22.24
N PRO A 222 -0.03 -6.73 22.61
CA PRO A 222 0.62 -7.94 23.11
C PRO A 222 0.08 -8.43 24.46
N GLN A 223 -0.62 -7.58 25.19
CA GLN A 223 -1.30 -7.96 26.44
C GLN A 223 -2.69 -8.59 26.21
N GLY A 224 -3.14 -8.65 24.97
CA GLY A 224 -4.50 -9.04 24.58
C GLY A 224 -5.44 -7.84 24.37
N PRO A 225 -6.63 -8.06 23.80
CA PRO A 225 -7.60 -7.00 23.53
C PRO A 225 -7.93 -6.20 24.79
N ASN A 226 -7.86 -4.87 24.71
CA ASN A 226 -8.03 -3.96 25.84
C ASN A 226 -7.09 -4.26 27.04
N SER A 227 -5.91 -4.80 26.77
CA SER A 227 -4.97 -5.29 27.79
C SER A 227 -5.54 -6.40 28.69
N ASN A 228 -6.59 -7.10 28.23
CA ASN A 228 -7.12 -8.29 28.89
C ASN A 228 -6.30 -9.52 28.50
N PRO A 229 -5.66 -10.23 29.43
CA PRO A 229 -4.73 -11.32 29.14
C PRO A 229 -5.44 -12.64 28.77
N ASP A 230 -6.27 -12.60 27.72
CA ASP A 230 -6.98 -13.76 27.15
C ASP A 230 -6.33 -14.17 25.82
N PRO A 231 -5.62 -15.32 25.75
CA PRO A 231 -4.96 -15.79 24.54
C PRO A 231 -5.93 -16.10 23.39
N LEU A 232 -7.16 -16.56 23.65
CA LEU A 232 -8.12 -16.86 22.58
C LEU A 232 -8.70 -15.58 21.97
N ALA A 233 -8.98 -14.58 22.79
CA ALA A 233 -9.38 -13.27 22.30
C ALA A 233 -8.24 -12.61 21.51
N ALA A 234 -6.99 -12.74 21.95
CA ALA A 234 -5.82 -12.26 21.23
C ALA A 234 -5.65 -12.96 19.88
N ALA A 235 -5.91 -14.28 19.78
CA ALA A 235 -5.84 -15.02 18.51
C ALA A 235 -6.79 -14.46 17.45
N ARG A 236 -7.97 -14.00 17.84
CA ARG A 236 -8.94 -13.36 16.94
C ARG A 236 -8.39 -12.07 16.34
N ASP A 237 -7.84 -11.19 17.17
CA ASP A 237 -7.22 -9.94 16.71
C ASP A 237 -5.99 -10.19 15.83
N ILE A 238 -5.15 -11.17 16.19
CA ILE A 238 -3.98 -11.57 15.40
C ILE A 238 -4.43 -11.99 14.00
N ARG A 239 -5.41 -12.89 13.90
CA ARG A 239 -5.89 -13.41 12.61
C ARG A 239 -6.45 -12.30 11.73
N GLU A 240 -7.28 -11.42 12.28
CA GLU A 240 -7.84 -10.27 11.56
C GLU A 240 -6.74 -9.35 11.04
N THR A 241 -5.82 -8.93 11.90
CA THR A 241 -4.74 -8.00 11.54
C THR A 241 -3.80 -8.61 10.49
N PHE A 242 -3.32 -9.84 10.72
CA PHE A 242 -2.39 -10.48 9.78
C PHE A 242 -3.04 -10.81 8.45
N ALA A 243 -4.33 -11.19 8.42
CA ALA A 243 -5.06 -11.36 7.16
C ALA A 243 -5.13 -10.04 6.37
N ARG A 244 -5.37 -8.91 7.04
CA ARG A 244 -5.34 -7.57 6.41
C ARG A 244 -3.94 -7.15 5.96
N MET A 245 -2.92 -7.76 6.51
CA MET A 245 -1.52 -7.64 6.08
C MET A 245 -1.14 -8.66 4.99
N ALA A 246 -2.10 -9.37 4.40
CA ALA A 246 -1.93 -10.43 3.39
C ALA A 246 -1.26 -11.69 3.88
N MET A 247 -1.30 -12.00 5.19
CA MET A 247 -0.74 -13.22 5.79
C MET A 247 -1.83 -14.21 6.16
N ASN A 248 -1.65 -15.46 5.77
CA ASN A 248 -2.48 -16.57 6.24
C ASN A 248 -2.04 -17.05 7.63
N ASP A 249 -2.77 -18.02 8.20
CA ASP A 249 -2.49 -18.52 9.55
C ASP A 249 -1.10 -19.18 9.67
N GLU A 250 -0.63 -19.90 8.65
CA GLU A 250 0.69 -20.51 8.66
C GLU A 250 1.82 -19.48 8.62
N GLU A 251 1.70 -18.47 7.73
CA GLU A 251 2.62 -17.36 7.64
C GLU A 251 2.64 -16.54 8.95
N THR A 252 1.48 -16.35 9.55
CA THR A 252 1.32 -15.65 10.85
C THR A 252 2.06 -16.37 11.97
N VAL A 253 1.82 -17.66 12.14
CA VAL A 253 2.51 -18.48 13.16
C VAL A 253 4.01 -18.49 12.93
N ALA A 254 4.45 -18.67 11.67
CA ALA A 254 5.87 -18.68 11.32
C ALA A 254 6.54 -17.33 11.64
N LEU A 255 5.88 -16.21 11.30
CA LEU A 255 6.40 -14.88 11.57
C LEU A 255 6.52 -14.59 13.07
N ILE A 256 5.49 -14.86 13.86
CA ILE A 256 5.51 -14.62 15.30
C ILE A 256 6.57 -15.48 15.97
N ALA A 257 6.52 -16.79 15.77
CA ALA A 257 7.48 -17.72 16.39
C ALA A 257 8.92 -17.48 15.93
N GLY A 258 9.12 -17.15 14.64
CA GLY A 258 10.43 -16.84 14.08
C GLY A 258 11.01 -15.54 14.60
N GLY A 259 10.18 -14.48 14.64
CA GLY A 259 10.59 -13.18 15.17
C GLY A 259 10.90 -13.22 16.66
N HIS A 260 10.05 -13.88 17.46
CA HIS A 260 10.21 -13.99 18.91
C HIS A 260 11.28 -15.04 19.32
N THR A 261 11.92 -15.69 18.39
CA THR A 261 13.16 -16.42 18.64
C THR A 261 14.27 -15.48 19.09
N PHE A 262 14.21 -14.20 18.71
CA PHE A 262 15.29 -13.21 18.88
C PHE A 262 14.91 -12.09 19.85
N GLY A 263 15.93 -11.65 20.62
CA GLY A 263 15.88 -10.42 21.40
C GLY A 263 14.96 -10.49 22.62
N LYS A 264 14.50 -9.30 23.00
CA LYS A 264 13.62 -9.07 24.15
C LYS A 264 12.74 -7.84 23.93
N THR A 265 11.70 -7.71 24.77
CA THR A 265 10.97 -6.45 24.97
C THR A 265 11.57 -5.67 26.14
N HIS A 266 11.21 -4.38 26.28
CA HIS A 266 11.76 -3.49 27.30
C HIS A 266 10.63 -2.85 28.13
N GLY A 267 10.65 -3.12 29.41
CA GLY A 267 9.68 -2.65 30.40
C GLY A 267 10.32 -2.45 31.75
N ALA A 268 11.55 -1.92 31.79
CA ALA A 268 12.33 -1.76 33.03
C ALA A 268 11.67 -0.86 34.09
N GLY A 269 10.80 0.06 33.68
CA GLY A 269 10.11 0.99 34.57
C GLY A 269 8.79 1.50 33.99
N ASP A 270 8.15 2.42 34.70
CA ASP A 270 6.86 3.00 34.32
C ASP A 270 6.95 3.80 33.00
N ALA A 271 5.98 3.64 32.13
CA ALA A 271 5.93 4.32 30.83
C ALA A 271 5.89 5.86 30.94
N SER A 272 5.40 6.42 32.06
CA SER A 272 5.42 7.87 32.33
C SER A 272 6.81 8.46 32.46
N LEU A 273 7.85 7.62 32.61
CA LEU A 273 9.26 8.02 32.63
C LEU A 273 9.90 8.13 31.23
N VAL A 274 9.16 7.85 30.18
CA VAL A 274 9.56 8.01 28.80
C VAL A 274 9.20 9.40 28.31
N GLY A 275 10.15 10.11 27.72
CA GLY A 275 9.93 11.42 27.10
C GLY A 275 9.10 11.34 25.82
N PRO A 276 8.82 12.49 25.19
CA PRO A 276 8.00 12.57 24.00
C PRO A 276 8.61 11.81 22.81
N GLU A 277 7.76 11.44 21.87
CA GLU A 277 8.11 10.86 20.59
C GLU A 277 8.90 11.84 19.69
N PRO A 278 9.56 11.39 18.63
CA PRO A 278 10.43 12.24 17.80
C PRO A 278 9.79 13.53 17.27
N GLU A 279 8.51 13.49 16.86
CA GLU A 279 7.81 14.68 16.34
C GLU A 279 7.43 15.71 17.42
N ALA A 280 7.32 15.27 18.67
CA ALA A 280 7.01 16.14 19.81
C ALA A 280 8.25 16.48 20.67
N ALA A 281 9.40 15.85 20.39
CA ALA A 281 10.63 16.14 21.09
C ALA A 281 11.21 17.51 20.70
N GLY A 282 12.03 18.11 21.57
CA GLY A 282 12.68 19.38 21.32
C GLY A 282 13.65 19.33 20.12
N ILE A 283 13.86 20.47 19.48
CA ILE A 283 14.75 20.60 18.31
C ILE A 283 16.19 20.17 18.62
N GLU A 284 16.64 20.30 19.86
CA GLU A 284 17.96 19.87 20.34
C GLU A 284 18.14 18.36 20.32
N GLU A 285 17.08 17.58 20.33
CA GLU A 285 17.13 16.12 20.24
C GLU A 285 17.38 15.63 18.80
N GLN A 286 17.32 16.50 17.83
CA GLN A 286 17.69 16.24 16.41
C GLN A 286 16.97 15.04 15.79
N GLY A 287 15.65 14.91 16.06
CA GLY A 287 14.81 13.84 15.55
C GLY A 287 14.92 12.52 16.32
N LEU A 288 15.55 12.52 17.50
CA LEU A 288 15.48 11.45 18.47
C LEU A 288 14.40 11.76 19.50
N GLY A 289 13.58 10.76 19.82
CA GLY A 289 12.53 10.87 20.84
C GLY A 289 12.68 9.80 21.93
N TRP A 290 11.65 9.65 22.74
CA TRP A 290 11.52 8.63 23.79
C TRP A 290 12.71 8.56 24.75
N ARG A 291 13.22 9.72 25.15
CA ARG A 291 14.30 9.80 26.13
C ARG A 291 13.84 9.22 27.47
N GLY A 292 14.46 8.14 27.88
CA GLY A 292 14.16 7.50 29.17
C GLY A 292 14.71 8.30 30.35
N ASN A 293 13.86 8.53 31.37
CA ASN A 293 14.24 9.13 32.65
C ASN A 293 14.33 8.07 33.77
N TYR A 294 14.24 6.80 33.44
CA TYR A 294 14.45 5.66 34.33
C TYR A 294 15.93 5.26 34.31
N GLY A 295 16.59 5.26 35.45
CA GLY A 295 18.01 4.91 35.53
C GLY A 295 18.88 5.70 34.54
N THR A 296 19.58 4.97 33.67
CA THR A 296 20.41 5.56 32.59
C THR A 296 19.62 5.93 31.34
N GLY A 297 18.35 5.51 31.25
CA GLY A 297 17.46 5.68 30.08
C GLY A 297 17.83 4.81 28.88
N LYS A 298 18.81 3.92 28.99
CA LYS A 298 19.32 3.05 27.93
C LYS A 298 19.77 1.70 28.48
N GLY A 299 20.13 0.77 27.61
CA GLY A 299 20.56 -0.57 28.01
C GLY A 299 19.50 -1.26 28.86
N GLY A 300 19.89 -1.80 30.02
CA GLY A 300 18.97 -2.48 30.95
C GLY A 300 17.86 -1.60 31.53
N ASP A 301 18.00 -0.25 31.44
CA ASP A 301 17.00 0.71 31.91
C ASP A 301 16.03 1.16 30.79
N THR A 302 16.07 0.54 29.62
CA THR A 302 15.24 0.92 28.46
C THR A 302 13.75 0.60 28.72
N ILE A 303 12.88 1.52 28.31
CA ILE A 303 11.43 1.32 28.28
C ILE A 303 10.94 1.52 26.85
N THR A 304 10.14 0.57 26.33
CA THR A 304 9.43 0.69 25.05
C THR A 304 7.94 0.36 25.24
N SER A 305 7.59 -0.93 25.21
CA SER A 305 6.20 -1.41 25.34
C SER A 305 5.71 -1.56 26.78
N GLY A 306 6.57 -1.42 27.76
CA GLY A 306 6.29 -1.73 29.16
C GLY A 306 6.32 -3.23 29.48
N LEU A 307 6.47 -4.11 28.52
CA LEU A 307 6.67 -5.55 28.68
C LEU A 307 8.16 -5.85 28.86
N GLU A 308 8.49 -6.80 29.74
CA GLU A 308 9.87 -7.24 30.00
C GLU A 308 9.95 -8.74 29.75
N VAL A 309 10.03 -9.12 28.48
CA VAL A 309 9.95 -10.51 28.02
C VAL A 309 11.20 -10.87 27.22
N THR A 310 11.81 -12.01 27.56
CA THR A 310 12.81 -12.70 26.74
C THR A 310 12.33 -14.14 26.55
N TRP A 311 12.11 -14.53 25.30
CA TRP A 311 11.42 -15.78 24.96
C TRP A 311 12.31 -17.00 24.99
N THR A 312 13.63 -16.82 24.69
CA THR A 312 14.55 -17.93 24.43
C THR A 312 15.81 -17.86 25.27
N THR A 313 16.46 -19.00 25.45
CA THR A 313 17.76 -19.09 26.12
C THR A 313 18.92 -18.63 25.26
N THR A 314 18.67 -18.42 23.94
CA THR A 314 19.66 -17.98 22.95
C THR A 314 19.13 -16.83 22.10
N PRO A 315 18.89 -15.63 22.69
CA PRO A 315 18.17 -14.54 22.04
C PRO A 315 18.88 -13.91 20.84
N THR A 316 20.13 -14.28 20.58
CA THR A 316 20.91 -13.83 19.41
C THR A 316 21.32 -14.98 18.48
N LYS A 317 20.61 -16.12 18.54
CA LYS A 317 20.84 -17.26 17.66
C LYS A 317 19.54 -17.88 17.19
N TRP A 318 19.46 -18.22 15.92
CA TRP A 318 18.35 -18.97 15.37
C TRP A 318 18.22 -20.35 16.03
N SER A 319 17.00 -20.68 16.45
CA SER A 319 16.68 -21.99 17.04
C SER A 319 15.16 -22.18 17.10
N SER A 320 14.70 -23.39 17.41
CA SER A 320 13.30 -23.69 17.73
C SER A 320 12.96 -23.46 19.21
N ASN A 321 13.82 -22.78 19.95
CA ASN A 321 13.69 -22.66 21.42
C ASN A 321 12.42 -21.92 21.85
N PHE A 322 11.91 -20.97 21.03
CA PHE A 322 10.62 -20.32 21.26
C PHE A 322 9.50 -21.38 21.36
N LEU A 323 9.38 -22.26 20.37
CA LEU A 323 8.36 -23.30 20.34
C LEU A 323 8.59 -24.35 21.45
N TRP A 324 9.85 -24.71 21.72
CA TRP A 324 10.14 -25.61 22.81
C TRP A 324 9.73 -25.05 24.16
N ASN A 325 9.97 -23.78 24.43
CA ASN A 325 9.55 -23.12 25.65
C ASN A 325 8.02 -22.99 25.70
N LEU A 326 7.37 -22.58 24.58
CA LEU A 326 5.91 -22.42 24.49
C LEU A 326 5.17 -23.69 24.92
N PHE A 327 5.62 -24.86 24.45
CA PHE A 327 4.99 -26.15 24.74
C PHE A 327 5.60 -26.90 25.94
N GLY A 328 6.83 -26.59 26.32
CA GLY A 328 7.56 -27.30 27.37
C GLY A 328 7.17 -26.92 28.79
N TYR A 329 6.55 -25.74 28.97
CA TYR A 329 6.18 -25.24 30.28
C TYR A 329 4.69 -24.98 30.39
N GLU A 330 4.17 -25.07 31.62
CA GLU A 330 2.89 -24.48 31.97
C GLU A 330 3.10 -23.02 32.38
N TRP A 331 2.22 -22.13 31.94
CA TRP A 331 2.37 -20.69 32.08
C TRP A 331 1.41 -20.12 33.13
N GLU A 332 1.87 -19.13 33.88
CA GLU A 332 1.08 -18.37 34.83
C GLU A 332 1.25 -16.88 34.55
N LEU A 333 0.14 -16.13 34.76
CA LEU A 333 0.10 -14.71 34.54
C LEU A 333 0.94 -13.97 35.59
N THR A 334 1.75 -13.03 35.13
CA THR A 334 2.54 -12.13 35.99
C THR A 334 2.53 -10.71 35.42
N LYS A 335 3.26 -9.83 36.05
CA LYS A 335 3.44 -8.44 35.58
C LYS A 335 4.91 -8.11 35.41
N SER A 336 5.21 -7.29 34.38
CA SER A 336 6.50 -6.65 34.22
C SER A 336 6.81 -5.65 35.32
N PRO A 337 8.04 -5.15 35.48
CA PRO A 337 8.35 -4.03 36.35
C PRO A 337 7.52 -2.76 36.06
N ALA A 338 7.14 -2.55 34.80
CA ALA A 338 6.25 -1.47 34.37
C ALA A 338 4.75 -1.74 34.62
N GLY A 339 4.39 -2.92 35.13
CA GLY A 339 3.01 -3.29 35.44
C GLY A 339 2.20 -3.94 34.31
N ALA A 340 2.80 -4.14 33.13
CA ALA A 340 2.15 -4.79 31.99
C ALA A 340 1.98 -6.31 32.21
N HIS A 341 0.91 -6.89 31.67
CA HIS A 341 0.63 -8.32 31.76
C HIS A 341 1.58 -9.13 30.86
N GLN A 342 2.23 -10.13 31.45
CA GLN A 342 3.07 -11.10 30.74
C GLN A 342 2.99 -12.46 31.45
N TRP A 343 3.59 -13.49 30.89
CA TRP A 343 3.47 -14.86 31.39
C TRP A 343 4.86 -15.44 31.71
N THR A 344 4.95 -16.18 32.80
CA THR A 344 6.16 -16.86 33.27
C THR A 344 5.87 -18.36 33.48
N PRO A 345 6.88 -19.25 33.40
CA PRO A 345 6.69 -20.67 33.74
C PRO A 345 6.24 -20.86 35.18
N LYS A 346 5.22 -21.70 35.40
CA LYS A 346 4.70 -22.00 36.74
C LYS A 346 5.77 -22.62 37.65
N ASN A 347 5.62 -22.33 38.93
CA ASN A 347 6.45 -22.92 40.01
C ASN A 347 7.94 -22.60 39.86
N GLY A 348 8.31 -21.49 39.22
CA GLY A 348 9.71 -21.13 39.02
C GLY A 348 10.47 -22.07 38.06
N ALA A 349 9.76 -22.83 37.22
CA ALA A 349 10.41 -23.65 36.21
C ALA A 349 11.28 -22.81 35.27
N ALA A 350 12.39 -23.38 34.81
CA ALA A 350 13.38 -22.70 33.95
C ALA A 350 14.01 -21.41 34.54
N ALA A 351 13.90 -21.16 35.82
CA ALA A 351 14.61 -20.07 36.47
C ALA A 351 16.10 -20.11 36.16
N GLY A 352 16.69 -18.98 35.82
CA GLY A 352 18.12 -18.89 35.56
C GLY A 352 18.61 -19.46 34.22
N THR A 353 17.72 -19.74 33.26
CA THR A 353 18.10 -20.30 31.96
C THR A 353 18.30 -19.25 30.85
N VAL A 354 17.72 -18.07 30.99
CA VAL A 354 17.78 -16.97 30.00
C VAL A 354 18.80 -15.95 30.45
N PRO A 355 19.80 -15.56 29.65
CA PRO A 355 20.78 -14.55 30.01
C PRO A 355 20.11 -13.18 30.16
N ASP A 356 20.65 -12.33 31.07
CA ASP A 356 20.34 -10.92 31.08
C ASP A 356 20.98 -10.21 29.90
N ALA A 357 20.33 -9.18 29.36
CA ALA A 357 20.79 -8.50 28.19
C ALA A 357 22.05 -7.64 28.39
N HIS A 358 22.28 -7.15 29.61
CA HIS A 358 23.36 -6.20 29.94
C HIS A 358 24.19 -6.58 31.16
N ASP A 359 23.81 -7.60 31.89
CA ASP A 359 24.53 -8.10 33.07
C ASP A 359 24.81 -9.61 32.94
N PRO A 360 26.02 -10.02 32.52
CA PRO A 360 26.35 -11.43 32.31
C PRO A 360 26.29 -12.30 33.58
N SER A 361 26.21 -11.68 34.77
CA SER A 361 26.08 -12.38 36.04
C SER A 361 24.63 -12.76 36.36
N LYS A 362 23.64 -12.16 35.67
CA LYS A 362 22.22 -12.37 35.88
C LYS A 362 21.59 -13.30 34.83
N HIS A 363 20.63 -14.06 35.30
CA HIS A 363 19.83 -14.93 34.45
C HIS A 363 18.35 -14.88 34.90
N HIS A 364 17.45 -15.05 33.96
CA HIS A 364 16.01 -15.01 34.18
C HIS A 364 15.32 -16.33 33.74
N ALA A 365 14.04 -16.45 34.00
CA ALA A 365 13.19 -17.44 33.33
C ALA A 365 12.77 -16.92 31.94
N PRO A 366 12.47 -17.78 30.97
CA PRO A 366 11.82 -17.34 29.73
C PRO A 366 10.43 -16.77 30.06
N SER A 367 9.96 -15.86 29.22
CA SER A 367 8.65 -15.24 29.38
C SER A 367 7.89 -15.24 28.06
N MET A 368 6.55 -15.13 28.12
CA MET A 368 5.68 -15.09 26.96
C MET A 368 4.72 -13.90 27.06
N LEU A 369 4.30 -13.40 25.91
CA LEU A 369 3.19 -12.46 25.75
C LEU A 369 1.85 -13.21 25.74
N THR A 370 0.75 -12.52 25.99
CA THR A 370 -0.58 -13.11 25.80
C THR A 370 -0.80 -13.55 24.35
N THR A 371 -0.29 -12.76 23.41
CA THR A 371 -0.31 -13.09 21.96
C THR A 371 0.54 -14.30 21.60
N ASP A 372 1.61 -14.60 22.32
CA ASP A 372 2.39 -15.84 22.09
C ASP A 372 1.59 -17.08 22.50
N LEU A 373 0.88 -17.00 23.63
CA LEU A 373 0.06 -18.10 24.11
C LEU A 373 -1.12 -18.40 23.17
N ALA A 374 -1.54 -17.43 22.35
CA ALA A 374 -2.51 -17.66 21.28
C ALA A 374 -2.05 -18.77 20.33
N LEU A 375 -0.75 -18.85 20.04
CA LEU A 375 -0.17 -19.89 19.17
C LEU A 375 -0.28 -21.31 19.77
N ARG A 376 -0.46 -21.42 21.08
CA ARG A 376 -0.66 -22.71 21.78
C ARG A 376 -2.14 -23.02 21.99
N PHE A 377 -2.99 -22.02 22.26
CA PHE A 377 -4.36 -22.26 22.73
C PHE A 377 -5.43 -22.11 21.63
N ASP A 378 -5.19 -21.34 20.55
CA ASP A 378 -6.10 -21.33 19.41
C ASP A 378 -5.93 -22.64 18.60
N PRO A 379 -7.02 -23.40 18.34
CA PRO A 379 -6.90 -24.72 17.73
C PRO A 379 -6.29 -24.72 16.33
N ALA A 380 -6.47 -23.65 15.54
CA ALA A 380 -5.88 -23.54 14.20
C ALA A 380 -4.39 -23.24 14.30
N TYR A 381 -3.99 -22.28 15.13
CA TYR A 381 -2.59 -21.94 15.36
C TYR A 381 -1.82 -23.08 16.04
N GLU A 382 -2.43 -23.74 17.03
CA GLU A 382 -1.81 -24.87 17.76
C GLU A 382 -1.38 -25.99 16.82
N LYS A 383 -2.22 -26.35 15.86
CA LYS A 383 -1.91 -27.36 14.85
C LYS A 383 -0.64 -27.01 14.05
N MET A 384 -0.48 -25.74 13.67
CA MET A 384 0.68 -25.26 12.92
C MET A 384 1.91 -25.16 13.80
N SER A 385 1.76 -24.63 15.00
CA SER A 385 2.84 -24.49 15.99
C SER A 385 3.42 -25.85 16.40
N ARG A 386 2.56 -26.88 16.58
CA ARG A 386 3.03 -28.26 16.85
C ARG A 386 3.76 -28.85 15.67
N ARG A 387 3.26 -28.69 14.44
CA ARG A 387 3.97 -29.13 13.25
C ARG A 387 5.36 -28.52 13.18
N PHE A 388 5.50 -27.24 13.46
CA PHE A 388 6.78 -26.53 13.49
C PHE A 388 7.67 -26.97 14.65
N TYR A 389 7.08 -27.23 15.82
CA TYR A 389 7.79 -27.81 16.97
C TYR A 389 8.41 -29.15 16.63
N GLU A 390 7.66 -30.03 15.95
CA GLU A 390 8.10 -31.37 15.56
C GLU A 390 9.03 -31.37 14.34
N ASN A 391 8.96 -30.33 13.48
CA ASN A 391 9.68 -30.24 12.22
C ASN A 391 10.42 -28.89 12.08
N PRO A 392 11.59 -28.74 12.71
CA PRO A 392 12.36 -27.48 12.69
C PRO A 392 12.71 -26.96 11.29
N ASP A 393 12.96 -27.85 10.32
CA ASP A 393 13.27 -27.47 8.94
C ASP A 393 12.04 -26.86 8.23
N GLN A 394 10.84 -27.39 8.49
CA GLN A 394 9.60 -26.78 7.97
C GLN A 394 9.34 -25.41 8.60
N PHE A 395 9.65 -25.25 9.88
CA PHE A 395 9.58 -23.96 10.56
C PHE A 395 10.53 -22.93 9.93
N ALA A 396 11.78 -23.33 9.69
CA ALA A 396 12.77 -22.46 9.07
C ALA A 396 12.35 -22.04 7.66
N ASP A 397 11.87 -22.95 6.81
CA ASP A 397 11.39 -22.62 5.46
C ASP A 397 10.15 -21.72 5.50
N ALA A 398 9.17 -22.04 6.35
CA ALA A 398 7.97 -21.23 6.49
C ALA A 398 8.28 -19.79 6.95
N PHE A 399 9.17 -19.64 7.94
CA PHE A 399 9.59 -18.30 8.40
C PHE A 399 10.38 -17.56 7.32
N ALA A 400 11.28 -18.21 6.60
CA ALA A 400 12.04 -17.58 5.52
C ALA A 400 11.13 -17.02 4.40
N ARG A 401 10.13 -17.82 3.98
CA ARG A 401 9.14 -17.41 2.98
C ARG A 401 8.21 -16.33 3.47
N ALA A 402 7.71 -16.44 4.69
CA ALA A 402 6.83 -15.43 5.30
C ALA A 402 7.56 -14.10 5.52
N TRP A 403 8.82 -14.12 5.96
CA TRP A 403 9.67 -12.93 6.08
C TRP A 403 9.91 -12.26 4.71
N PHE A 404 10.19 -13.05 3.68
CA PHE A 404 10.35 -12.54 2.33
C PHE A 404 9.05 -11.89 1.82
N LYS A 405 7.90 -12.55 2.01
CA LYS A 405 6.59 -11.99 1.66
C LYS A 405 6.32 -10.70 2.44
N LEU A 406 6.52 -10.69 3.76
CA LEU A 406 6.33 -9.51 4.61
C LEU A 406 7.06 -8.28 4.04
N THR A 407 8.31 -8.45 3.63
CA THR A 407 9.19 -7.36 3.23
C THR A 407 9.15 -7.02 1.75
N HIS A 408 8.45 -7.81 0.89
CA HIS A 408 8.46 -7.63 -0.57
C HIS A 408 7.08 -7.54 -1.22
N ARG A 409 5.98 -7.85 -0.49
CA ARG A 409 4.62 -7.91 -1.07
C ARG A 409 4.11 -6.59 -1.65
N ASP A 410 4.69 -5.46 -1.26
CA ASP A 410 4.38 -4.10 -1.73
C ASP A 410 5.25 -3.63 -2.91
N MET A 411 6.11 -4.51 -3.43
CA MET A 411 7.00 -4.17 -4.55
C MET A 411 6.41 -4.45 -5.94
N GLY A 412 5.26 -5.14 -6.01
CA GLY A 412 4.68 -5.59 -7.28
C GLY A 412 5.38 -6.82 -7.87
N PRO A 413 5.33 -7.01 -9.20
CA PRO A 413 5.87 -8.18 -9.86
C PRO A 413 7.39 -8.26 -9.82
N ARG A 414 7.90 -9.50 -9.91
CA ARG A 414 9.33 -9.81 -9.80
C ARG A 414 10.24 -9.02 -10.75
N VAL A 415 9.74 -8.59 -11.91
CA VAL A 415 10.52 -7.78 -12.88
C VAL A 415 11.05 -6.47 -12.28
N ARG A 416 10.45 -5.98 -11.21
CA ARG A 416 10.87 -4.78 -10.47
C ARG A 416 12.01 -5.02 -9.48
N TYR A 417 12.33 -6.29 -9.16
CA TYR A 417 13.31 -6.61 -8.12
C TYR A 417 14.73 -6.59 -8.70
N LEU A 418 15.65 -6.03 -7.91
CA LEU A 418 17.05 -5.86 -8.29
C LEU A 418 17.97 -6.64 -7.35
N GLY A 419 19.13 -7.02 -7.88
CA GLY A 419 20.21 -7.60 -7.11
C GLY A 419 20.43 -9.10 -7.35
N PRO A 420 21.58 -9.61 -6.88
CA PRO A 420 22.00 -10.99 -7.13
C PRO A 420 21.38 -12.03 -6.19
N GLU A 421 20.69 -11.59 -5.12
CA GLU A 421 20.13 -12.48 -4.10
C GLU A 421 18.63 -12.76 -4.30
N LEU A 422 18.13 -12.50 -5.51
CA LEU A 422 16.74 -12.81 -5.88
C LEU A 422 16.51 -14.31 -5.86
N PRO A 423 15.43 -14.79 -5.17
CA PRO A 423 15.04 -16.20 -5.24
C PRO A 423 14.78 -16.61 -6.69
N ALA A 424 15.18 -17.84 -7.04
CA ALA A 424 14.87 -18.38 -8.38
C ALA A 424 13.37 -18.68 -8.52
N GLU A 425 12.72 -19.06 -7.44
CA GLU A 425 11.28 -19.33 -7.37
C GLU A 425 10.47 -18.04 -7.51
N GLU A 426 9.46 -18.06 -8.38
CA GLU A 426 8.47 -17.02 -8.51
C GLU A 426 7.23 -17.39 -7.68
N LEU A 427 6.81 -16.50 -6.79
CA LEU A 427 5.75 -16.78 -5.83
C LEU A 427 4.40 -16.25 -6.35
N ILE A 428 3.31 -16.95 -6.04
CA ILE A 428 1.98 -16.62 -6.60
C ILE A 428 1.52 -15.21 -6.25
N TRP A 429 1.85 -14.70 -5.06
CA TRP A 429 1.49 -13.36 -4.62
C TRP A 429 2.28 -12.24 -5.33
N GLN A 430 3.28 -12.59 -6.16
CA GLN A 430 4.00 -11.65 -7.02
C GLN A 430 3.29 -11.44 -8.36
N ASP A 431 2.08 -11.97 -8.52
CA ASP A 431 1.24 -11.86 -9.72
C ASP A 431 1.97 -12.28 -11.02
N PRO A 432 2.55 -13.51 -11.06
CA PRO A 432 3.39 -13.93 -12.15
C PRO A 432 2.68 -13.93 -13.51
N VAL A 433 3.42 -13.58 -14.55
CA VAL A 433 2.96 -13.63 -15.94
C VAL A 433 3.97 -14.38 -16.80
N PRO A 434 3.55 -15.04 -17.91
CA PRO A 434 4.50 -15.64 -18.84
C PRO A 434 5.48 -14.62 -19.42
N ALA A 435 6.67 -15.06 -19.81
CA ALA A 435 7.62 -14.21 -20.49
C ALA A 435 7.06 -13.68 -21.82
N ALA A 436 7.42 -12.43 -22.17
CA ALA A 436 7.05 -11.84 -23.44
C ALA A 436 7.60 -12.66 -24.63
N PRO A 437 6.89 -12.68 -25.78
CA PRO A 437 7.35 -13.38 -26.98
C PRO A 437 8.68 -12.77 -27.48
N ARG A 438 9.51 -13.61 -28.11
CA ARG A 438 10.82 -13.16 -28.64
C ARG A 438 10.67 -12.10 -29.74
N GLU A 439 9.61 -12.20 -30.52
CA GLU A 439 9.31 -11.26 -31.60
C GLU A 439 7.97 -10.59 -31.34
N LEU A 440 7.99 -9.29 -31.17
CA LEU A 440 6.80 -8.47 -30.96
C LEU A 440 6.12 -8.13 -32.27
N ILE A 441 4.82 -7.81 -32.22
CA ILE A 441 4.06 -7.34 -33.38
C ILE A 441 4.59 -5.99 -33.86
N SER A 442 4.65 -5.82 -35.20
CA SER A 442 5.13 -4.61 -35.85
C SER A 442 4.06 -3.51 -35.92
N ALA A 443 4.45 -2.31 -36.30
CA ALA A 443 3.50 -1.20 -36.52
C ALA A 443 2.45 -1.56 -37.62
N ALA A 444 2.82 -2.34 -38.64
CA ALA A 444 1.90 -2.82 -39.67
C ALA A 444 0.90 -3.83 -39.10
N ASP A 445 1.34 -4.73 -38.21
CA ASP A 445 0.48 -5.67 -37.52
C ASP A 445 -0.51 -4.93 -36.61
N ILE A 446 -0.04 -3.93 -35.86
CA ILE A 446 -0.85 -3.08 -34.98
C ILE A 446 -1.97 -2.40 -35.79
N ALA A 447 -1.65 -1.79 -36.92
CA ALA A 447 -2.63 -1.14 -37.79
C ALA A 447 -3.67 -2.14 -38.33
N ALA A 448 -3.22 -3.31 -38.78
CA ALA A 448 -4.11 -4.36 -39.28
C ALA A 448 -5.01 -4.93 -38.18
N LEU A 449 -4.50 -5.09 -36.97
CA LEU A 449 -5.28 -5.55 -35.80
C LEU A 449 -6.31 -4.51 -35.38
N LYS A 450 -5.98 -3.21 -35.30
CA LYS A 450 -6.93 -2.11 -35.04
C LYS A 450 -8.09 -2.14 -36.06
N ALA A 451 -7.78 -2.28 -37.35
CA ALA A 451 -8.81 -2.37 -38.40
C ALA A 451 -9.73 -3.59 -38.22
N LYS A 452 -9.19 -4.77 -37.88
CA LYS A 452 -9.97 -5.97 -37.60
C LYS A 452 -10.86 -5.81 -36.37
N ILE A 453 -10.34 -5.18 -35.30
CA ILE A 453 -11.10 -4.93 -34.07
C ILE A 453 -12.28 -4.00 -34.36
N LEU A 454 -12.07 -2.89 -35.06
CA LEU A 454 -13.15 -1.97 -35.44
C LEU A 454 -14.17 -2.61 -36.38
N ALA A 455 -13.76 -3.55 -37.24
CA ALA A 455 -14.64 -4.30 -38.12
C ALA A 455 -15.38 -5.47 -37.43
N SER A 456 -15.08 -5.78 -36.17
CA SER A 456 -15.65 -6.91 -35.45
C SER A 456 -17.13 -6.72 -35.03
N GLY A 457 -17.65 -5.49 -35.17
CA GLY A 457 -18.99 -5.10 -34.73
C GLY A 457 -19.07 -4.81 -33.23
N LEU A 458 -17.93 -4.67 -32.51
CA LEU A 458 -17.89 -4.12 -31.17
C LEU A 458 -18.01 -2.60 -31.22
N SER A 459 -18.82 -2.03 -30.33
CA SER A 459 -19.00 -0.59 -30.20
C SER A 459 -17.80 0.08 -29.47
N ILE A 460 -17.66 1.38 -29.64
CA ILE A 460 -16.65 2.17 -28.93
C ILE A 460 -16.79 2.02 -27.40
N PRO A 461 -17.99 2.15 -26.81
CA PRO A 461 -18.17 1.92 -25.37
C PRO A 461 -17.71 0.54 -24.90
N GLU A 462 -17.99 -0.52 -25.63
CA GLU A 462 -17.58 -1.89 -25.28
C GLU A 462 -16.08 -2.05 -25.30
N LEU A 463 -15.38 -1.51 -26.31
CA LEU A 463 -13.92 -1.55 -26.42
C LEU A 463 -13.25 -0.72 -25.31
N VAL A 464 -13.71 0.51 -25.11
CA VAL A 464 -13.13 1.45 -24.13
C VAL A 464 -13.39 0.96 -22.70
N SER A 465 -14.62 0.56 -22.36
CA SER A 465 -14.94 0.09 -21.00
C SER A 465 -14.22 -1.20 -20.62
N THR A 466 -13.98 -2.11 -21.59
CA THR A 466 -13.24 -3.35 -21.35
C THR A 466 -11.75 -3.08 -21.12
N ALA A 467 -11.13 -2.22 -21.94
CA ALA A 467 -9.73 -1.83 -21.74
C ALA A 467 -9.53 -1.09 -20.40
N TRP A 468 -10.43 -0.17 -20.08
CA TRP A 468 -10.44 0.51 -18.77
C TRP A 468 -10.58 -0.48 -17.62
N ALA A 469 -11.54 -1.39 -17.67
CA ALA A 469 -11.77 -2.42 -16.66
C ALA A 469 -10.54 -3.30 -16.41
N SER A 470 -9.79 -3.61 -17.48
CA SER A 470 -8.55 -4.37 -17.38
C SER A 470 -7.43 -3.57 -16.72
N ALA A 471 -7.17 -2.36 -17.20
CA ALA A 471 -6.02 -1.54 -16.79
C ALA A 471 -6.23 -0.85 -15.44
N SER A 472 -7.44 -0.38 -15.15
CA SER A 472 -7.73 0.43 -13.97
C SER A 472 -7.77 -0.34 -12.66
N THR A 473 -7.54 -1.65 -12.65
CA THR A 473 -7.29 -2.43 -11.43
C THR A 473 -5.92 -2.14 -10.82
N PHE A 474 -5.02 -1.50 -11.55
CA PHE A 474 -3.70 -1.14 -11.06
C PHE A 474 -3.77 -0.25 -9.82
N ARG A 475 -2.85 -0.51 -8.89
CA ARG A 475 -2.63 0.30 -7.69
C ARG A 475 -1.17 0.78 -7.65
N GLY A 476 -0.97 2.09 -7.65
CA GLY A 476 0.35 2.70 -7.52
C GLY A 476 1.00 2.46 -6.17
N SER A 477 0.22 2.10 -5.14
CA SER A 477 0.68 1.81 -3.78
C SER A 477 1.54 0.55 -3.71
N ASP A 478 1.05 -0.59 -4.21
CA ASP A 478 1.74 -1.88 -4.16
C ASP A 478 2.07 -2.47 -5.54
N LYS A 479 1.82 -1.73 -6.62
CA LYS A 479 2.13 -2.10 -8.00
C LYS A 479 1.41 -3.37 -8.50
N ARG A 480 0.27 -3.69 -7.90
CA ARG A 480 -0.58 -4.83 -8.29
C ARG A 480 -1.69 -4.41 -9.25
N GLY A 481 -2.26 -5.38 -9.95
CA GLY A 481 -3.31 -5.13 -10.95
C GLY A 481 -2.74 -4.67 -12.29
N GLY A 482 -3.62 -4.11 -13.14
CA GLY A 482 -3.27 -3.65 -14.49
C GLY A 482 -3.69 -4.60 -15.59
N ALA A 483 -3.40 -4.23 -16.83
CA ALA A 483 -3.84 -4.94 -18.02
C ALA A 483 -3.01 -6.19 -18.34
N ASN A 484 -1.76 -6.25 -17.88
CA ASN A 484 -0.86 -7.37 -18.14
C ASN A 484 -1.39 -8.65 -17.48
N GLY A 485 -1.29 -9.76 -18.17
CA GLY A 485 -1.86 -11.03 -17.74
C GLY A 485 -3.30 -11.27 -18.23
N ALA A 486 -3.99 -10.26 -18.76
CA ALA A 486 -5.40 -10.35 -19.17
C ALA A 486 -6.29 -11.01 -18.10
N ARG A 487 -6.03 -10.74 -16.81
CA ARG A 487 -6.73 -11.39 -15.69
C ARG A 487 -8.21 -11.06 -15.64
N ILE A 488 -8.65 -10.04 -16.37
CA ILE A 488 -10.07 -9.73 -16.56
C ILE A 488 -10.89 -10.91 -17.11
N ARG A 489 -10.26 -11.87 -17.81
CA ARG A 489 -10.91 -13.12 -18.30
C ARG A 489 -10.91 -14.26 -17.29
N LEU A 490 -10.22 -14.10 -16.16
CA LEU A 490 -10.02 -15.12 -15.13
C LEU A 490 -10.82 -14.81 -13.87
N ALA A 491 -11.11 -15.83 -13.06
CA ALA A 491 -11.64 -15.61 -11.72
C ALA A 491 -10.57 -14.96 -10.82
N PRO A 492 -10.97 -14.01 -9.96
CA PRO A 492 -12.34 -13.56 -9.69
C PRO A 492 -12.80 -12.42 -10.61
N GLN A 493 -11.91 -11.78 -11.36
CA GLN A 493 -12.12 -10.50 -12.05
C GLN A 493 -13.20 -10.59 -13.14
N LYS A 494 -13.32 -11.72 -13.85
CA LYS A 494 -14.34 -11.93 -14.89
C LYS A 494 -15.77 -11.87 -14.37
N ASP A 495 -15.97 -12.15 -13.08
CA ASP A 495 -17.27 -12.26 -12.44
C ASP A 495 -17.69 -11.00 -11.69
N TRP A 496 -16.82 -9.97 -11.62
CA TRP A 496 -17.13 -8.70 -10.96
C TRP A 496 -18.26 -7.96 -11.67
N GLU A 497 -19.26 -7.52 -10.91
CA GLU A 497 -20.41 -6.78 -11.44
C GLU A 497 -20.01 -5.56 -12.27
N VAL A 498 -19.01 -4.80 -11.79
CA VAL A 498 -18.48 -3.60 -12.47
C VAL A 498 -17.94 -3.88 -13.87
N ASN A 499 -17.58 -5.12 -14.17
CA ASN A 499 -17.08 -5.57 -15.48
C ASN A 499 -18.19 -6.06 -16.42
N GLN A 500 -19.46 -6.08 -15.96
CA GLN A 500 -20.60 -6.50 -16.75
C GLN A 500 -20.36 -7.85 -17.44
N PRO A 501 -20.35 -9.00 -16.71
CA PRO A 501 -19.84 -10.30 -17.18
C PRO A 501 -20.35 -10.74 -18.55
N ALA A 502 -21.64 -10.52 -18.86
CA ALA A 502 -22.22 -10.90 -20.16
C ALA A 502 -21.65 -10.09 -21.33
N GLN A 503 -21.50 -8.77 -21.15
CA GLN A 503 -20.87 -7.90 -22.15
C GLN A 503 -19.39 -8.24 -22.29
N LEU A 504 -18.68 -8.39 -21.17
CA LEU A 504 -17.27 -8.77 -21.14
C LEU A 504 -17.02 -10.08 -21.91
N GLN A 505 -17.84 -11.11 -21.67
CA GLN A 505 -17.74 -12.37 -22.39
C GLN A 505 -17.86 -12.18 -23.91
N THR A 506 -18.82 -11.36 -24.36
CA THR A 506 -19.00 -11.05 -25.79
C THR A 506 -17.77 -10.39 -26.39
N VAL A 507 -17.20 -9.40 -25.70
CA VAL A 507 -15.99 -8.69 -26.15
C VAL A 507 -14.80 -9.66 -26.22
N LEU A 508 -14.58 -10.43 -25.15
CA LEU A 508 -13.46 -11.38 -25.08
C LEU A 508 -13.53 -12.43 -26.18
N GLN A 509 -14.71 -13.03 -26.44
CA GLN A 509 -14.88 -14.02 -27.51
C GLN A 509 -14.47 -13.47 -28.89
N LYS A 510 -14.84 -12.22 -29.20
CA LYS A 510 -14.45 -11.59 -30.48
C LYS A 510 -12.93 -11.31 -30.55
N LEU A 511 -12.34 -10.80 -29.46
CA LEU A 511 -10.90 -10.55 -29.40
C LEU A 511 -10.09 -11.86 -29.46
N GLU A 512 -10.53 -12.92 -28.77
CA GLU A 512 -9.93 -14.27 -28.85
C GLU A 512 -9.99 -14.85 -30.28
N GLY A 513 -11.09 -14.60 -31.00
CA GLY A 513 -11.22 -14.97 -32.41
C GLY A 513 -10.19 -14.25 -33.28
N ILE A 514 -9.96 -12.96 -33.04
CA ILE A 514 -8.93 -12.16 -33.74
C ILE A 514 -7.54 -12.66 -33.36
N GLN A 515 -7.27 -12.92 -32.06
CA GLN A 515 -6.02 -13.48 -31.57
C GLN A 515 -5.66 -14.80 -32.27
N LYS A 516 -6.61 -15.73 -32.28
CA LYS A 516 -6.45 -17.05 -32.89
C LYS A 516 -6.16 -16.94 -34.39
N SER A 517 -6.91 -16.10 -35.10
CA SER A 517 -6.71 -15.86 -36.53
C SER A 517 -5.36 -15.22 -36.82
N PHE A 518 -4.93 -14.24 -36.06
CA PHE A 518 -3.64 -13.58 -36.22
C PHE A 518 -2.50 -14.55 -35.94
N ASN A 519 -2.50 -15.16 -34.75
CA ASN A 519 -1.41 -16.05 -34.30
C ASN A 519 -1.27 -17.29 -35.21
N GLY A 520 -2.39 -17.84 -35.70
CA GLY A 520 -2.38 -18.98 -36.63
C GLY A 520 -1.86 -18.66 -38.02
N ALA A 521 -1.81 -17.39 -38.43
CA ALA A 521 -1.27 -16.94 -39.68
C ALA A 521 0.21 -16.56 -39.63
N GLN A 522 0.82 -16.52 -38.43
CA GLN A 522 2.21 -16.12 -38.25
C GLN A 522 3.17 -17.30 -38.39
N SER A 523 4.38 -17.01 -38.87
CA SER A 523 5.54 -17.91 -38.85
C SER A 523 6.62 -17.31 -37.94
N GLY A 524 7.50 -18.15 -37.37
CA GLY A 524 8.66 -17.65 -36.61
C GLY A 524 8.41 -17.32 -35.14
N GLY A 525 7.19 -17.59 -34.59
CA GLY A 525 6.89 -17.44 -33.17
C GLY A 525 6.39 -16.05 -32.77
N LYS A 526 6.12 -15.16 -33.72
CA LYS A 526 5.43 -13.88 -33.47
C LYS A 526 4.00 -14.17 -33.05
N THR A 527 3.57 -13.56 -31.94
CA THR A 527 2.21 -13.70 -31.41
C THR A 527 1.72 -12.39 -30.78
N VAL A 528 0.41 -12.23 -30.72
CA VAL A 528 -0.24 -11.18 -29.95
C VAL A 528 -0.98 -11.82 -28.76
N SER A 529 -0.84 -11.24 -27.57
CA SER A 529 -1.59 -11.65 -26.39
C SER A 529 -3.01 -11.08 -26.39
N LEU A 530 -3.90 -11.69 -25.62
CA LEU A 530 -5.23 -11.12 -25.40
C LEU A 530 -5.13 -9.82 -24.58
N ALA A 531 -4.18 -9.74 -23.64
CA ALA A 531 -3.88 -8.52 -22.89
C ALA A 531 -3.54 -7.34 -23.83
N ASP A 532 -2.69 -7.56 -24.81
CA ASP A 532 -2.39 -6.55 -25.83
C ASP A 532 -3.61 -6.21 -26.69
N LEU A 533 -4.43 -7.20 -27.09
CA LEU A 533 -5.63 -6.94 -27.89
C LEU A 533 -6.71 -6.17 -27.14
N ILE A 534 -6.87 -6.39 -25.83
CA ILE A 534 -7.79 -5.62 -24.99
C ILE A 534 -7.38 -4.15 -24.97
N VAL A 535 -6.12 -3.86 -24.68
CA VAL A 535 -5.61 -2.48 -24.66
C VAL A 535 -5.66 -1.86 -26.05
N LEU A 536 -5.25 -2.58 -27.09
CA LEU A 536 -5.28 -2.12 -28.47
C LEU A 536 -6.72 -1.82 -28.94
N GLY A 537 -7.70 -2.62 -28.49
CA GLY A 537 -9.12 -2.39 -28.74
C GLY A 537 -9.59 -1.06 -28.14
N GLY A 538 -9.22 -0.78 -26.88
CA GLY A 538 -9.47 0.51 -26.27
C GLY A 538 -8.83 1.68 -27.01
N CYS A 539 -7.55 1.54 -27.41
CA CYS A 539 -6.85 2.55 -28.23
C CYS A 539 -7.54 2.79 -29.57
N ALA A 540 -7.97 1.73 -30.28
CA ALA A 540 -8.69 1.85 -31.53
C ALA A 540 -10.05 2.53 -31.36
N GLY A 541 -10.77 2.22 -30.28
CA GLY A 541 -12.04 2.88 -29.92
C GLY A 541 -11.85 4.37 -29.66
N VAL A 542 -10.82 4.77 -28.91
CA VAL A 542 -10.50 6.17 -28.63
C VAL A 542 -10.12 6.92 -29.91
N GLU A 543 -9.28 6.34 -30.79
CA GLU A 543 -8.94 6.94 -32.09
C GLU A 543 -10.17 7.15 -32.96
N GLN A 544 -11.06 6.16 -33.03
CA GLN A 544 -12.29 6.26 -33.80
C GLN A 544 -13.21 7.34 -33.24
N ALA A 545 -13.31 7.43 -31.91
CA ALA A 545 -14.11 8.48 -31.27
C ALA A 545 -13.56 9.89 -31.49
N ALA A 546 -12.24 10.04 -31.46
CA ALA A 546 -11.60 11.31 -31.78
C ALA A 546 -11.87 11.71 -33.24
N LYS A 547 -11.78 10.74 -34.18
CA LYS A 547 -12.14 10.97 -35.58
C LYS A 547 -13.62 11.38 -35.76
N ASN A 548 -14.54 10.75 -34.98
CA ASN A 548 -15.95 11.13 -34.96
C ASN A 548 -16.17 12.56 -34.48
N ALA A 549 -15.28 13.08 -33.62
CA ALA A 549 -15.27 14.44 -33.13
C ALA A 549 -14.57 15.44 -34.09
N GLY A 550 -13.91 14.96 -35.15
CA GLY A 550 -13.15 15.77 -36.09
C GLY A 550 -11.68 15.95 -35.75
N HIS A 551 -11.17 15.21 -34.78
CA HIS A 551 -9.77 15.24 -34.35
C HIS A 551 -8.99 14.05 -34.96
N ASN A 552 -7.78 14.31 -35.44
CA ASN A 552 -6.90 13.26 -35.96
C ASN A 552 -5.78 12.99 -34.93
N VAL A 553 -6.05 12.07 -33.99
CA VAL A 553 -5.10 11.70 -32.95
C VAL A 553 -4.70 10.22 -33.12
N THR A 554 -3.45 9.90 -32.77
CA THR A 554 -2.96 8.53 -32.63
C THR A 554 -2.78 8.24 -31.15
N VAL A 555 -3.39 7.15 -30.66
CA VAL A 555 -3.17 6.68 -29.30
C VAL A 555 -1.92 5.81 -29.28
N PRO A 556 -0.88 6.17 -28.52
CA PRO A 556 0.32 5.35 -28.40
C PRO A 556 -0.01 3.94 -27.89
N PHE A 557 0.64 2.95 -28.47
CA PHE A 557 0.50 1.55 -28.04
C PHE A 557 1.85 0.85 -28.11
N THR A 558 2.24 0.19 -27.02
CA THR A 558 3.46 -0.63 -26.95
C THR A 558 3.06 -2.08 -26.71
N PRO A 559 3.38 -3.02 -27.60
CA PRO A 559 3.12 -4.44 -27.44
C PRO A 559 4.04 -5.08 -26.40
N GLY A 560 3.73 -6.32 -25.99
CA GLY A 560 4.59 -7.12 -25.12
C GLY A 560 3.92 -7.58 -23.82
N ARG A 561 2.63 -7.28 -23.61
CA ARG A 561 1.85 -7.91 -22.54
C ARG A 561 1.65 -9.38 -22.83
N THR A 562 1.47 -10.17 -21.80
CA THR A 562 1.26 -11.62 -21.90
C THR A 562 -0.02 -12.04 -21.18
N ASP A 563 -0.46 -13.28 -21.39
CA ASP A 563 -1.71 -13.81 -20.84
C ASP A 563 -1.40 -14.76 -19.69
N ALA A 564 -1.73 -14.39 -18.46
CA ALA A 564 -1.60 -15.26 -17.30
C ALA A 564 -2.60 -16.41 -17.34
N SER A 565 -2.27 -17.52 -16.69
CA SER A 565 -3.20 -18.62 -16.45
C SER A 565 -3.95 -18.44 -15.12
N GLN A 566 -5.02 -19.22 -14.91
CA GLN A 566 -5.69 -19.25 -13.61
C GLN A 566 -4.76 -19.72 -12.50
N ALA A 567 -3.85 -20.66 -12.77
CA ALA A 567 -2.85 -21.13 -11.81
C ALA A 567 -1.80 -20.08 -11.43
N GLN A 568 -1.63 -19.04 -12.25
CA GLN A 568 -0.77 -17.88 -11.98
C GLN A 568 -1.54 -16.71 -11.35
N THR A 569 -2.79 -16.93 -10.92
CA THR A 569 -3.64 -15.89 -10.34
C THR A 569 -4.03 -16.29 -8.92
N ASP A 570 -3.55 -15.56 -7.94
CA ASP A 570 -3.96 -15.70 -6.54
C ASP A 570 -5.37 -15.13 -6.37
N VAL A 571 -6.37 -16.01 -6.45
CA VAL A 571 -7.81 -15.63 -6.49
C VAL A 571 -8.21 -14.84 -5.25
N GLU A 572 -7.77 -15.26 -4.07
CA GLU A 572 -8.13 -14.61 -2.80
C GLU A 572 -7.52 -13.20 -2.72
N SER A 573 -6.23 -13.07 -3.00
CA SER A 573 -5.57 -11.77 -2.95
C SER A 573 -5.95 -10.85 -4.11
N PHE A 574 -6.42 -11.39 -5.25
CA PHE A 574 -6.98 -10.60 -6.35
C PHE A 574 -8.38 -10.07 -6.07
N ALA A 575 -9.17 -10.74 -5.22
CA ALA A 575 -10.52 -10.29 -4.87
C ALA A 575 -10.55 -8.89 -4.25
N VAL A 576 -9.51 -8.50 -3.52
CA VAL A 576 -9.40 -7.15 -2.92
C VAL A 576 -9.22 -6.02 -3.94
N LEU A 577 -8.89 -6.35 -5.20
CA LEU A 577 -8.79 -5.38 -6.30
C LEU A 577 -10.15 -5.04 -6.92
N GLU A 578 -11.25 -5.72 -6.51
CA GLU A 578 -12.60 -5.41 -6.99
C GLU A 578 -12.95 -3.96 -6.65
N PRO A 579 -13.27 -3.12 -7.64
CA PRO A 579 -13.67 -1.76 -7.37
C PRO A 579 -15.00 -1.69 -6.62
N VAL A 580 -15.00 -1.17 -5.41
CA VAL A 580 -16.24 -0.85 -4.66
C VAL A 580 -16.93 0.38 -5.26
N ALA A 581 -16.15 1.25 -5.90
CA ALA A 581 -16.59 2.37 -6.70
C ALA A 581 -15.62 2.57 -7.87
N ASP A 582 -16.16 2.98 -9.01
CA ASP A 582 -15.39 3.42 -10.16
C ASP A 582 -16.05 4.67 -10.75
N GLY A 583 -15.68 5.83 -10.22
CA GLY A 583 -16.21 7.11 -10.67
C GLY A 583 -15.96 7.36 -12.16
N PHE A 584 -14.89 6.80 -12.74
CA PHE A 584 -14.58 6.91 -14.16
C PHE A 584 -15.63 6.23 -15.06
N ARG A 585 -16.29 5.16 -14.59
CA ARG A 585 -17.39 4.48 -15.28
C ARG A 585 -18.75 4.69 -14.59
N ASN A 586 -18.83 5.68 -13.70
CA ASN A 586 -20.04 6.06 -12.95
C ASN A 586 -20.68 4.89 -12.18
N TYR A 587 -19.81 4.07 -11.53
CA TYR A 587 -20.21 2.89 -10.77
C TYR A 587 -20.01 3.08 -9.27
N LEU A 588 -21.02 2.69 -8.51
CA LEU A 588 -20.99 2.63 -7.04
C LEU A 588 -21.72 1.34 -6.62
N LYS A 589 -20.98 0.40 -5.99
CA LYS A 589 -21.54 -0.92 -5.60
C LYS A 589 -22.63 -0.80 -4.55
N THR A 590 -22.45 0.11 -3.60
CA THR A 590 -23.39 0.38 -2.50
C THR A 590 -23.08 1.76 -1.92
N LYS A 591 -23.90 2.22 -0.99
CA LYS A 591 -23.64 3.46 -0.27
C LYS A 591 -22.53 3.22 0.78
N PHE A 592 -21.49 4.05 0.74
CA PHE A 592 -20.37 4.03 1.68
C PHE A 592 -20.47 5.17 2.69
N SER A 593 -19.65 5.09 3.74
CA SER A 593 -19.51 6.16 4.75
C SER A 593 -18.83 7.42 4.19
N VAL A 594 -18.02 7.25 3.12
CA VAL A 594 -17.38 8.34 2.37
C VAL A 594 -18.14 8.61 1.08
N SER A 595 -18.06 9.84 0.57
CA SER A 595 -18.77 10.24 -0.63
C SER A 595 -18.19 9.62 -1.91
N ALA A 596 -19.02 9.53 -2.97
CA ALA A 596 -18.58 9.00 -4.27
C ALA A 596 -17.43 9.81 -4.89
N GLU A 597 -17.40 11.12 -4.65
CA GLU A 597 -16.34 12.00 -5.10
C GLU A 597 -15.02 11.81 -4.33
N GLU A 598 -15.06 11.44 -3.05
CA GLU A 598 -13.87 11.04 -2.28
C GLU A 598 -13.32 9.71 -2.79
N LEU A 599 -14.19 8.74 -3.09
CA LEU A 599 -13.80 7.45 -3.69
C LEU A 599 -13.21 7.63 -5.11
N LEU A 600 -13.66 8.63 -5.87
CA LEU A 600 -13.05 8.99 -7.15
C LEU A 600 -11.62 9.48 -6.96
N ILE A 601 -11.37 10.36 -5.99
CA ILE A 601 -10.03 10.89 -5.71
C ILE A 601 -9.10 9.78 -5.24
N ASP A 602 -9.57 8.89 -4.35
CA ASP A 602 -8.82 7.73 -3.90
C ASP A 602 -8.42 6.83 -5.09
N ARG A 603 -9.36 6.55 -6.00
CA ARG A 603 -9.08 5.77 -7.20
C ARG A 603 -8.10 6.47 -8.14
N ALA A 604 -8.25 7.78 -8.33
CA ALA A 604 -7.32 8.56 -9.15
C ALA A 604 -5.89 8.55 -8.57
N GLN A 605 -5.76 8.65 -7.24
CA GLN A 605 -4.47 8.56 -6.55
C GLN A 605 -3.84 7.18 -6.73
N LEU A 606 -4.59 6.09 -6.55
CA LEU A 606 -4.10 4.72 -6.80
C LEU A 606 -3.65 4.51 -8.25
N LEU A 607 -4.29 5.18 -9.21
CA LEU A 607 -3.88 5.22 -10.62
C LEU A 607 -2.77 6.26 -10.90
N THR A 608 -2.21 6.87 -9.87
CA THR A 608 -1.17 7.90 -9.98
C THR A 608 -1.56 9.12 -10.84
N LEU A 609 -2.86 9.38 -10.99
CA LEU A 609 -3.37 10.48 -11.80
C LEU A 609 -3.27 11.81 -11.06
N THR A 610 -2.91 12.85 -11.79
CA THR A 610 -3.06 14.24 -11.35
C THR A 610 -4.51 14.70 -11.49
N ALA A 611 -4.88 15.83 -10.85
CA ALA A 611 -6.22 16.37 -10.97
C ALA A 611 -6.60 16.75 -12.43
N PRO A 612 -5.71 17.33 -13.27
CA PRO A 612 -5.98 17.51 -14.70
C PRO A 612 -6.22 16.19 -15.46
N GLU A 613 -5.39 15.16 -15.25
CA GLU A 613 -5.55 13.86 -15.89
C GLU A 613 -6.87 13.19 -15.49
N MET A 614 -7.22 13.20 -14.21
CA MET A 614 -8.52 12.74 -13.71
C MET A 614 -9.68 13.47 -14.39
N THR A 615 -9.60 14.79 -14.47
CA THR A 615 -10.62 15.64 -15.10
C THR A 615 -10.82 15.29 -16.57
N ALA A 616 -9.73 15.21 -17.35
CA ALA A 616 -9.79 14.83 -18.75
C ALA A 616 -10.40 13.44 -18.97
N LEU A 617 -10.00 12.45 -18.16
CA LEU A 617 -10.52 11.08 -18.22
C LEU A 617 -12.03 11.01 -17.91
N ILE A 618 -12.49 11.71 -16.87
CA ILE A 618 -13.93 11.74 -16.55
C ILE A 618 -14.72 12.31 -17.74
N GLY A 619 -14.36 13.48 -18.24
CA GLY A 619 -15.08 14.10 -19.36
C GLY A 619 -15.11 13.21 -20.60
N GLY A 620 -13.96 12.59 -20.94
CA GLY A 620 -13.86 11.73 -22.11
C GLY A 620 -14.64 10.43 -21.96
N LEU A 621 -14.51 9.72 -20.85
CA LEU A 621 -15.24 8.46 -20.63
C LEU A 621 -16.76 8.69 -20.60
N ARG A 622 -17.24 9.85 -20.17
CA ARG A 622 -18.66 10.21 -20.24
C ARG A 622 -19.14 10.39 -21.69
N VAL A 623 -18.44 11.19 -22.50
CA VAL A 623 -18.85 11.39 -23.89
C VAL A 623 -18.66 10.13 -24.75
N LEU A 624 -17.75 9.22 -24.35
CA LEU A 624 -17.59 7.91 -24.95
C LEU A 624 -18.68 6.90 -24.50
N ASN A 625 -19.58 7.28 -23.60
CA ASN A 625 -20.64 6.43 -23.07
C ASN A 625 -20.13 5.14 -22.42
N ALA A 626 -18.99 5.22 -21.71
CA ALA A 626 -18.31 4.07 -21.11
C ALA A 626 -18.85 3.68 -19.71
N ASN A 627 -19.98 4.22 -19.30
CA ASN A 627 -20.59 3.96 -18.00
C ASN A 627 -21.01 2.49 -17.83
N VAL A 628 -20.89 1.96 -16.61
CA VAL A 628 -21.40 0.65 -16.24
C VAL A 628 -22.93 0.60 -16.40
N GLY A 629 -23.46 -0.52 -16.91
CA GLY A 629 -24.90 -0.70 -17.13
C GLY A 629 -25.48 0.22 -18.22
N LYS A 630 -24.66 0.83 -19.06
CA LYS A 630 -25.06 1.81 -20.08
C LYS A 630 -25.83 3.01 -19.49
N SER A 631 -25.51 3.36 -18.23
CA SER A 631 -26.11 4.50 -17.55
C SER A 631 -25.86 5.79 -18.33
N GLN A 632 -26.90 6.64 -18.45
CA GLN A 632 -26.80 7.93 -19.12
C GLN A 632 -26.44 9.08 -18.18
N HIS A 633 -26.20 8.80 -16.90
CA HIS A 633 -25.79 9.83 -15.95
C HIS A 633 -24.41 10.38 -16.30
N GLY A 634 -24.27 11.68 -16.41
CA GLY A 634 -23.03 12.34 -16.79
C GLY A 634 -22.72 12.35 -18.29
N VAL A 635 -23.53 11.68 -19.13
CA VAL A 635 -23.37 11.71 -20.60
C VAL A 635 -23.92 13.02 -21.14
N PHE A 636 -23.19 14.12 -20.87
CA PHE A 636 -23.61 15.48 -21.23
C PHE A 636 -23.24 15.82 -22.68
N THR A 637 -23.69 14.99 -23.61
CA THR A 637 -23.48 15.22 -25.05
C THR A 637 -24.66 14.70 -25.87
N LYS A 638 -24.91 15.33 -27.00
CA LYS A 638 -25.86 14.85 -28.02
C LYS A 638 -25.17 13.99 -29.08
N ARG A 639 -23.86 13.79 -28.96
CA ARG A 639 -23.02 13.03 -29.88
C ARG A 639 -22.20 11.98 -29.10
N PRO A 640 -22.87 11.00 -28.46
CA PRO A 640 -22.13 9.93 -27.77
C PRO A 640 -21.19 9.20 -28.74
N GLU A 641 -20.11 8.62 -28.21
CA GLU A 641 -19.05 7.95 -28.99
C GLU A 641 -18.22 8.89 -29.89
N ALA A 642 -18.29 10.21 -29.64
CA ALA A 642 -17.37 11.21 -30.20
C ALA A 642 -16.58 11.87 -29.06
N LEU A 643 -15.28 11.89 -29.16
CA LEU A 643 -14.39 12.44 -28.12
C LEU A 643 -14.40 13.98 -28.19
N THR A 644 -15.50 14.57 -27.74
CA THR A 644 -15.71 16.02 -27.68
C THR A 644 -15.55 16.53 -26.26
N ASN A 645 -15.34 17.83 -26.09
CA ASN A 645 -15.37 18.51 -24.79
C ASN A 645 -16.80 18.82 -24.29
N ASP A 646 -17.83 18.26 -24.91
CA ASP A 646 -19.25 18.51 -24.63
C ASP A 646 -19.61 18.33 -23.14
N PHE A 647 -18.97 17.37 -22.43
CA PHE A 647 -19.19 17.17 -20.99
C PHE A 647 -19.00 18.48 -20.21
N PHE A 648 -17.89 19.17 -20.43
CA PHE A 648 -17.56 20.40 -19.71
C PHE A 648 -18.43 21.56 -20.17
N VAL A 649 -18.64 21.69 -21.47
CA VAL A 649 -19.50 22.75 -22.05
C VAL A 649 -20.90 22.67 -21.45
N ASN A 650 -21.51 21.48 -21.42
CA ASN A 650 -22.88 21.30 -20.94
C ASN A 650 -22.98 21.28 -19.40
N LEU A 651 -21.95 20.80 -18.68
CA LEU A 651 -21.92 20.89 -17.22
C LEU A 651 -21.90 22.34 -16.74
N LEU A 652 -21.17 23.21 -17.42
CA LEU A 652 -20.95 24.61 -17.04
C LEU A 652 -21.98 25.57 -17.69
N ASP A 653 -22.90 25.04 -18.50
CA ASP A 653 -23.91 25.85 -19.17
C ASP A 653 -24.84 26.55 -18.17
N MET A 654 -24.89 27.88 -18.26
CA MET A 654 -25.74 28.74 -17.41
C MET A 654 -27.24 28.59 -17.71
N GLY A 655 -27.60 28.04 -18.87
CA GLY A 655 -28.96 27.68 -19.23
C GLY A 655 -29.52 26.49 -18.48
N THR A 656 -28.66 25.70 -17.84
CA THR A 656 -29.04 24.52 -17.08
C THR A 656 -29.13 24.84 -15.57
N SER A 657 -30.22 24.38 -14.93
CA SER A 657 -30.37 24.38 -13.48
C SER A 657 -30.35 22.94 -12.93
N TRP A 658 -29.56 22.71 -11.90
CA TRP A 658 -29.40 21.41 -11.29
C TRP A 658 -30.21 21.26 -10.01
N LYS A 659 -30.86 20.10 -9.82
CA LYS A 659 -31.60 19.74 -8.62
C LYS A 659 -31.45 18.26 -8.34
N ALA A 660 -31.37 17.88 -7.05
CA ALA A 660 -31.40 16.49 -6.65
C ALA A 660 -32.71 15.83 -7.11
N SER A 661 -32.61 14.62 -7.64
CA SER A 661 -33.77 13.82 -8.03
C SER A 661 -34.62 13.48 -6.79
N ALA A 662 -35.94 13.48 -6.96
CA ALA A 662 -36.85 13.06 -5.90
C ALA A 662 -36.78 11.56 -5.61
N GLU A 663 -36.36 10.76 -6.59
CA GLU A 663 -36.30 9.28 -6.49
C GLU A 663 -34.96 8.79 -5.92
N ASN A 664 -33.87 9.51 -6.19
CA ASN A 664 -32.53 9.13 -5.74
C ASN A 664 -31.69 10.39 -5.44
N ALA A 665 -31.35 10.58 -4.18
CA ALA A 665 -30.55 11.71 -3.71
C ALA A 665 -29.11 11.76 -4.27
N GLU A 666 -28.59 10.67 -4.82
CA GLU A 666 -27.27 10.57 -5.45
C GLU A 666 -27.31 10.96 -6.95
N VAL A 667 -28.51 11.13 -7.52
CA VAL A 667 -28.74 11.54 -8.91
C VAL A 667 -29.31 12.95 -8.96
N PHE A 668 -28.85 13.72 -9.91
CA PHE A 668 -29.27 15.10 -10.13
C PHE A 668 -29.87 15.29 -11.52
N GLU A 669 -30.90 16.12 -11.61
CA GLU A 669 -31.57 16.50 -12.84
C GLU A 669 -31.09 17.88 -13.29
N GLY A 670 -30.52 17.95 -14.48
CA GLY A 670 -30.20 19.17 -15.19
C GLY A 670 -31.37 19.60 -16.08
N ARG A 671 -32.01 20.71 -15.73
CA ARG A 671 -33.20 21.19 -16.44
C ARG A 671 -32.92 22.55 -17.12
N ASP A 672 -33.47 22.68 -18.30
CA ASP A 672 -33.49 23.99 -18.99
C ASP A 672 -34.14 25.04 -18.09
N ARG A 673 -33.43 26.12 -17.85
CA ARG A 673 -33.84 27.15 -16.90
C ARG A 673 -35.07 27.94 -17.36
N ALA A 674 -35.29 28.08 -18.67
CA ALA A 674 -36.43 28.80 -19.23
C ALA A 674 -37.68 27.94 -19.34
N THR A 675 -37.54 26.68 -19.73
CA THR A 675 -38.66 25.77 -20.02
C THR A 675 -38.94 24.76 -18.92
N GLY A 676 -38.02 24.50 -18.04
CA GLY A 676 -38.08 23.45 -17.02
C GLY A 676 -37.88 22.04 -17.57
N ALA A 677 -37.64 21.86 -18.88
CA ALA A 677 -37.49 20.57 -19.51
C ALA A 677 -36.20 19.86 -19.00
N LEU A 678 -36.31 18.55 -18.73
CA LEU A 678 -35.15 17.74 -18.39
C LEU A 678 -34.22 17.61 -19.59
N GLN A 679 -32.96 18.00 -19.43
CA GLN A 679 -31.93 17.90 -20.45
C GLN A 679 -30.91 16.82 -20.12
N TRP A 680 -30.45 16.76 -18.86
CA TRP A 680 -29.36 15.91 -18.41
C TRP A 680 -29.68 15.25 -17.08
N THR A 681 -29.06 14.14 -16.81
CA THR A 681 -28.95 13.57 -15.46
C THR A 681 -27.48 13.33 -15.13
N GLY A 682 -27.08 13.56 -13.88
CA GLY A 682 -25.72 13.36 -13.43
C GLY A 682 -25.66 12.83 -12.01
N THR A 683 -24.52 12.32 -11.61
CA THR A 683 -24.24 11.92 -10.24
C THR A 683 -23.40 12.97 -9.51
N ARG A 684 -23.13 12.74 -8.23
CA ARG A 684 -22.21 13.57 -7.45
C ARG A 684 -20.83 13.66 -8.11
N VAL A 685 -20.33 12.51 -8.66
CA VAL A 685 -19.04 12.45 -9.37
C VAL A 685 -19.00 13.34 -10.62
N ASP A 686 -20.14 13.52 -11.29
CA ASP A 686 -20.21 14.42 -12.45
C ASP A 686 -20.26 15.88 -12.02
N LEU A 687 -21.12 16.20 -11.05
CA LEU A 687 -21.38 17.59 -10.65
C LEU A 687 -20.26 18.21 -9.82
N VAL A 688 -19.39 17.40 -9.20
CA VAL A 688 -18.25 17.92 -8.43
C VAL A 688 -17.29 18.75 -9.28
N PHE A 689 -17.19 18.47 -10.59
CA PHE A 689 -16.38 19.24 -11.54
C PHE A 689 -16.98 20.62 -11.87
N GLY A 690 -18.23 20.85 -11.54
CA GLY A 690 -18.87 22.17 -11.61
C GLY A 690 -18.97 22.90 -10.26
N SER A 691 -18.85 22.18 -9.13
CA SER A 691 -19.09 22.71 -7.79
C SER A 691 -17.81 22.91 -6.94
N ASN A 692 -16.85 21.99 -6.99
CA ASN A 692 -15.58 22.19 -6.32
C ASN A 692 -14.74 23.24 -7.06
N SER A 693 -14.25 24.25 -6.38
CA SER A 693 -13.58 25.40 -7.01
C SER A 693 -12.34 25.04 -7.82
N GLN A 694 -11.53 24.09 -7.36
CA GLN A 694 -10.32 23.64 -8.06
C GLN A 694 -10.68 22.77 -9.28
N LEU A 695 -11.60 21.81 -9.13
CA LEU A 695 -12.04 20.96 -10.24
C LEU A 695 -12.81 21.77 -11.28
N ARG A 696 -13.60 22.79 -10.84
CA ARG A 696 -14.27 23.72 -11.74
C ARG A 696 -13.28 24.52 -12.57
N ALA A 697 -12.21 25.03 -11.96
CA ALA A 697 -11.18 25.76 -12.70
C ALA A 697 -10.54 24.90 -13.81
N LEU A 698 -10.35 23.61 -13.56
CA LEU A 698 -9.87 22.65 -14.57
C LEU A 698 -10.96 22.39 -15.65
N ALA A 699 -12.20 22.21 -15.23
CA ALA A 699 -13.34 22.01 -16.15
C ALA A 699 -13.54 23.23 -17.08
N GLU A 700 -13.34 24.44 -16.57
CA GLU A 700 -13.44 25.69 -17.38
C GLU A 700 -12.40 25.74 -18.49
N VAL A 701 -11.16 25.20 -18.26
CA VAL A 701 -10.15 25.09 -19.32
C VAL A 701 -10.68 24.26 -20.49
N TYR A 702 -11.30 23.12 -20.20
CA TYR A 702 -11.83 22.24 -21.25
C TYR A 702 -13.19 22.69 -21.80
N GLY A 703 -13.93 23.50 -21.06
CA GLY A 703 -15.22 24.10 -21.50
C GLY A 703 -15.09 25.25 -22.48
N CYS A 704 -13.89 25.78 -22.72
CA CYS A 704 -13.65 26.86 -23.67
C CYS A 704 -13.85 26.42 -25.13
N GLN A 705 -14.24 27.36 -26.02
CA GLN A 705 -14.53 27.05 -27.42
C GLN A 705 -13.33 26.55 -28.23
N ASP A 706 -12.13 26.92 -27.85
CA ASP A 706 -10.86 26.58 -28.51
C ASP A 706 -10.17 25.34 -27.89
N SER A 707 -10.78 24.68 -26.90
CA SER A 707 -10.14 23.64 -26.14
C SER A 707 -10.38 22.22 -26.66
N GLY A 708 -11.17 22.02 -27.71
CA GLY A 708 -11.53 20.67 -28.21
C GLY A 708 -10.33 19.80 -28.57
N GLU A 709 -9.35 20.36 -29.29
CA GLU A 709 -8.13 19.65 -29.66
C GLU A 709 -7.23 19.36 -28.44
N LYS A 710 -7.04 20.36 -27.56
CA LYS A 710 -6.29 20.21 -26.32
C LYS A 710 -6.92 19.10 -25.46
N PHE A 711 -8.23 19.10 -25.30
CA PHE A 711 -8.94 18.09 -24.53
C PHE A 711 -8.70 16.67 -25.10
N ALA A 712 -8.81 16.51 -26.43
CA ALA A 712 -8.56 15.22 -27.08
C ALA A 712 -7.13 14.70 -26.83
N HIS A 713 -6.13 15.59 -26.92
CA HIS A 713 -4.73 15.24 -26.64
C HIS A 713 -4.49 14.92 -25.17
N ASP A 714 -5.03 15.71 -24.23
CA ASP A 714 -4.86 15.48 -22.79
C ASP A 714 -5.56 14.18 -22.35
N PHE A 715 -6.74 13.88 -22.93
CA PHE A 715 -7.42 12.61 -22.71
C PHE A 715 -6.56 11.43 -23.19
N VAL A 716 -6.01 11.51 -24.41
CA VAL A 716 -5.15 10.46 -24.98
C VAL A 716 -3.90 10.25 -24.13
N ALA A 717 -3.28 11.32 -23.64
CA ALA A 717 -2.11 11.23 -22.77
C ALA A 717 -2.45 10.52 -21.43
N ALA A 718 -3.53 10.93 -20.78
CA ALA A 718 -3.99 10.31 -19.54
C ALA A 718 -4.45 8.85 -19.73
N TRP A 719 -5.14 8.55 -20.84
CA TRP A 719 -5.50 7.19 -21.24
C TRP A 719 -4.28 6.31 -21.41
N ASN A 720 -3.30 6.76 -22.21
CA ASN A 720 -2.05 6.03 -22.43
C ASN A 720 -1.30 5.74 -21.13
N LYS A 721 -1.29 6.71 -20.20
CA LYS A 721 -0.69 6.53 -18.87
C LYS A 721 -1.35 5.35 -18.15
N VAL A 722 -2.69 5.33 -18.02
CA VAL A 722 -3.41 4.25 -17.33
C VAL A 722 -3.19 2.90 -18.00
N MET A 723 -3.20 2.83 -19.32
CA MET A 723 -2.99 1.59 -20.09
C MET A 723 -1.58 0.99 -19.90
N ASN A 724 -0.61 1.77 -19.41
CA ASN A 724 0.78 1.34 -19.27
C ASN A 724 1.31 1.36 -17.82
N LEU A 725 0.48 1.60 -16.81
CA LEU A 725 0.92 1.69 -15.41
C LEU A 725 1.64 0.42 -14.90
N ASP A 726 1.28 -0.74 -15.43
CA ASP A 726 1.85 -2.03 -15.09
C ASP A 726 2.99 -2.50 -16.02
N ARG A 727 3.47 -1.61 -16.94
CA ARG A 727 4.52 -1.91 -17.90
C ARG A 727 5.90 -1.52 -17.37
N PHE A 728 6.36 -2.26 -16.35
CA PHE A 728 7.67 -2.05 -15.73
C PHE A 728 8.86 -2.45 -16.63
N ASP A 729 8.58 -3.07 -17.76
CA ASP A 729 9.55 -3.40 -18.80
C ASP A 729 9.85 -2.23 -19.75
N LEU A 730 9.09 -1.14 -19.65
CA LEU A 730 9.26 0.08 -20.45
C LEU A 730 9.98 1.22 -19.69
N ALA A 731 10.26 1.01 -18.40
CA ALA A 731 10.85 2.03 -17.52
C ALA A 731 12.38 2.06 -17.62
#